data_2266c01391c6be23df776d26fd7d73ac
#
_entry.id   2266c01391c6be23df776d26fd7d73ac
#
_cell.length_a   1.000
_cell.length_b   1.000
_cell.length_c   1.000
_cell.angle_alpha   90.00
_cell.angle_beta   90.00
_cell.angle_gamma   90.00
#
_symmetry.space_group_name_H-M   'P 1'
#
loop_
_entity.id
_entity.type
_entity.pdbx_description
1 polymer ?
#
loop_
_entity_poly.entity_id
_entity_poly.type
_entity_poly.pdbx_seq_one_letter_code
_entity_poly.pdbx_strand_id
1 'polypeptide(L)'
;MDIDTHEIEDRIKGQFDHGHATLFWEDEPGEYAEIVDALDLGNSAIVDVTGAELSSKRTILRERPARSLVIYRSGPKPRPQDDFLYDVKLAATPFTCKMEGIWASECGVPMPLAAVLSEHGSFFNSKERRGALAATPLPKGDERALRLAMLAACAGSRAEAPRDAVRDVVKRLLVDLGRGQGKTLRTIRECGLAATLWPEVLEVVGYAAPAGEDPTPEDLALRMLKARCASLVHDGAPLKADASRILADLAANSRTRDSYDALAREYSDAVSSSVPTGERTMEAVGTNDAVPVFDDWIVADMLGRALDGALRAADARAELNLRLHTHWFEDYACQYEALAAGAAALEGIEAYKGTCTAMTTEKGIFEAYRADWYRVDGEYRRFVGAMRKAPAGFKRRAGELVSQVDDAYGKFLVDLTDRWQLHLMDAGTYPPADIPSQADFFYEKVEKEFPSAEDGKRLGVIVSDAMRYEVGADLAARIASGALSLGRARVGADCEAMACMLPSYTQLGMAALLPRGPMTVDLTTENVLKGGGATDGLANRQKVVEAAMPGAVLLQASKVLEDGLPPVEDAPLVMAYHNAIDKRGDSRDTEGEVFAACEDAISQVAKIAGELLRAGCGKVIVTADHGFLYQDREVEEFNYAAVDGLSDLAHAPGQDVSHGRRYAMGTTLPKSDILIEYSSAELSLNGAGRFAFPRGITRLRLRGSGARYVHGGASLQENVVPVVTIQRVDSRRAAERTGVQGFLTGRPSITGSTVTLDVYQTEPCSTKVTPLTVRVGLYDPDDASRLLCAEERTLELASTAQSSEERKTRVTLHVTDDVDDCAAAVLRISRRVGNTNQFDAEWEQRLSVNRAFGNDFDF
;
A
#
# COMPACT_ATOMS: atom_id res chain seq x y z
N MET A 1 -22.15 46.45 -3.32
CA MET A 1 -21.03 46.43 -2.35
C MET A 1 -21.56 45.98 -1.00
N ASP A 2 -21.04 44.90 -0.41
CA ASP A 2 -21.56 44.41 0.88
C ASP A 2 -20.75 45.13 2.01
N ILE A 3 -21.19 46.31 2.36
CA ILE A 3 -20.54 47.23 3.33
C ILE A 3 -21.21 47.00 4.68
N ASP A 4 -20.44 46.87 5.76
CA ASP A 4 -20.99 46.82 7.12
C ASP A 4 -21.51 48.22 7.52
N THR A 5 -22.82 48.40 7.45
CA THR A 5 -23.49 49.63 7.76
C THR A 5 -23.37 50.01 9.25
N HIS A 6 -23.19 49.04 10.15
CA HIS A 6 -23.11 49.26 11.59
C HIS A 6 -21.92 50.16 12.00
N GLU A 7 -20.78 50.01 11.37
CA GLU A 7 -19.59 50.83 11.72
C GLU A 7 -19.80 52.29 11.27
N ILE A 8 -20.46 52.49 10.12
CA ILE A 8 -20.80 53.87 9.67
C ILE A 8 -21.83 54.46 10.62
N GLU A 9 -22.82 53.71 11.01
CA GLU A 9 -23.83 54.10 11.97
C GLU A 9 -23.24 54.50 13.31
N ASP A 10 -22.32 53.66 13.84
CA ASP A 10 -21.63 53.89 15.11
C ASP A 10 -20.77 55.17 15.07
N ARG A 11 -20.06 55.43 13.98
CA ARG A 11 -19.28 56.64 13.77
C ARG A 11 -20.16 57.90 13.72
N ILE A 12 -21.30 57.81 13.03
CA ILE A 12 -22.24 58.92 12.96
C ILE A 12 -22.86 59.15 14.36
N LYS A 13 -23.34 58.10 15.02
CA LYS A 13 -23.90 58.16 16.38
C LYS A 13 -22.87 58.70 17.38
N GLY A 14 -21.62 58.29 17.27
CA GLY A 14 -20.53 58.84 18.10
C GLY A 14 -20.30 60.36 17.93
N GLN A 15 -20.44 60.90 16.71
CA GLN A 15 -20.39 62.34 16.51
C GLN A 15 -21.60 63.05 17.18
N PHE A 16 -22.77 62.50 17.12
CA PHE A 16 -23.94 63.01 17.79
C PHE A 16 -23.80 62.97 19.32
N ASP A 17 -23.21 61.94 19.88
CA ASP A 17 -22.95 61.81 21.32
C ASP A 17 -21.92 62.84 21.81
N HIS A 18 -20.97 63.25 20.93
CA HIS A 18 -20.06 64.33 21.20
C HIS A 18 -20.66 65.75 21.11
N GLY A 19 -22.01 65.81 20.85
CA GLY A 19 -22.76 67.06 20.85
C GLY A 19 -22.91 67.76 19.49
N HIS A 20 -22.49 67.16 18.42
CA HIS A 20 -22.64 67.66 17.06
C HIS A 20 -24.09 67.35 16.59
N ALA A 21 -24.93 68.33 16.43
CA ALA A 21 -26.35 68.16 16.04
C ALA A 21 -26.54 67.97 14.54
N THR A 22 -25.64 68.44 13.69
CA THR A 22 -25.77 68.40 12.23
C THR A 22 -24.39 68.01 11.65
N LEU A 23 -24.36 66.95 10.89
CA LEU A 23 -23.18 66.48 10.14
C LEU A 23 -23.36 66.71 8.65
N PHE A 24 -22.32 67.20 7.99
CA PHE A 24 -22.30 67.31 6.54
C PHE A 24 -21.31 66.32 5.96
N TRP A 25 -21.85 65.28 5.27
CA TRP A 25 -21.07 64.19 4.69
C TRP A 25 -20.92 64.39 3.18
N GLU A 26 -19.71 64.74 2.74
CA GLU A 26 -19.36 64.82 1.30
C GLU A 26 -18.70 63.54 0.88
N ASP A 27 -19.37 62.81 0.03
CA ASP A 27 -18.89 61.57 -0.62
C ASP A 27 -18.58 61.89 -2.09
N GLU A 28 -17.42 62.45 -2.34
CA GLU A 28 -17.01 62.85 -3.70
C GLU A 28 -16.91 61.71 -4.68
N PRO A 29 -16.38 60.49 -4.28
CA PRO A 29 -16.34 59.31 -5.12
C PRO A 29 -17.74 58.66 -5.31
N GLY A 30 -18.72 58.94 -4.45
CA GLY A 30 -20.02 58.29 -4.47
C GLY A 30 -20.04 56.84 -3.91
N GLU A 31 -19.09 56.49 -3.06
CA GLU A 31 -18.91 55.16 -2.53
C GLU A 31 -20.07 54.67 -1.66
N TYR A 32 -20.82 55.59 -1.05
CA TYR A 32 -21.88 55.28 -0.09
C TYR A 32 -23.29 55.53 -0.64
N ALA A 33 -23.42 55.96 -1.88
CA ALA A 33 -24.70 56.35 -2.47
C ALA A 33 -25.77 55.23 -2.45
N GLU A 34 -25.33 53.97 -2.61
CA GLU A 34 -26.24 52.81 -2.59
C GLU A 34 -26.70 52.36 -1.21
N ILE A 35 -26.00 52.77 -0.16
CA ILE A 35 -26.21 52.25 1.21
C ILE A 35 -26.66 53.33 2.20
N VAL A 36 -26.57 54.59 1.84
CA VAL A 36 -26.87 55.72 2.76
C VAL A 36 -28.35 55.68 3.22
N ASP A 37 -29.26 55.29 2.35
CA ASP A 37 -30.70 55.11 2.66
C ASP A 37 -31.00 53.91 3.57
N ALA A 38 -30.08 52.95 3.67
CA ALA A 38 -30.23 51.75 4.48
C ALA A 38 -29.64 51.89 5.91
N LEU A 39 -29.00 53.05 6.23
CA LEU A 39 -28.38 53.26 7.53
C LEU A 39 -29.47 53.48 8.61
N ASP A 40 -29.38 52.71 9.71
CA ASP A 40 -30.26 52.89 10.88
C ASP A 40 -29.60 53.82 11.94
N LEU A 41 -29.98 55.06 11.94
CA LEU A 41 -29.50 56.07 12.90
C LEU A 41 -30.47 56.30 14.06
N GLY A 42 -31.50 55.44 14.23
CA GLY A 42 -32.48 55.50 15.27
C GLY A 42 -33.32 56.78 15.17
N ASN A 43 -33.23 57.70 16.13
CA ASN A 43 -34.00 58.94 16.18
C ASN A 43 -33.40 60.09 15.34
N SER A 44 -32.36 59.86 14.58
CA SER A 44 -31.70 60.85 13.71
C SER A 44 -32.13 60.65 12.27
N ALA A 45 -32.03 61.68 11.44
CA ALA A 45 -32.43 61.67 10.04
C ALA A 45 -31.21 61.77 9.11
N ILE A 46 -31.30 61.13 7.96
CA ILE A 46 -30.39 61.38 6.84
C ILE A 46 -31.18 62.12 5.76
N VAL A 47 -30.58 63.14 5.18
CA VAL A 47 -31.11 63.86 4.03
C VAL A 47 -30.11 63.79 2.92
N ASP A 48 -30.37 62.97 1.89
CA ASP A 48 -29.60 62.96 0.66
C ASP A 48 -29.96 64.19 -0.17
N VAL A 49 -28.97 65.03 -0.40
CA VAL A 49 -29.11 66.30 -1.15
C VAL A 49 -28.63 66.20 -2.59
N THR A 50 -28.17 65.06 -3.02
CA THR A 50 -27.58 64.82 -4.33
C THR A 50 -28.59 65.12 -5.43
N GLY A 51 -28.28 66.09 -6.30
CA GLY A 51 -29.12 66.52 -7.41
C GLY A 51 -30.43 67.25 -7.02
N ALA A 52 -30.69 67.45 -5.72
CA ALA A 52 -31.90 68.09 -5.20
C ALA A 52 -31.61 69.16 -4.15
N GLU A 53 -30.50 69.87 -4.27
CA GLU A 53 -29.95 70.78 -3.21
C GLU A 53 -30.91 71.81 -2.72
N LEU A 54 -31.60 72.49 -3.64
CA LEU A 54 -32.57 73.59 -3.27
C LEU A 54 -33.78 73.11 -2.53
N SER A 55 -34.36 71.97 -2.96
CA SER A 55 -35.50 71.36 -2.27
C SER A 55 -35.08 70.84 -0.90
N SER A 56 -33.97 70.15 -0.81
CA SER A 56 -33.41 69.58 0.42
C SER A 56 -33.02 70.69 1.41
N LYS A 57 -32.58 71.86 0.96
CA LYS A 57 -32.28 73.01 1.83
C LYS A 57 -33.54 73.44 2.57
N ARG A 58 -34.68 73.48 1.92
CA ARG A 58 -35.97 73.83 2.56
C ARG A 58 -36.29 72.78 3.67
N THR A 59 -36.13 71.47 3.35
CA THR A 59 -36.37 70.38 4.33
C THR A 59 -35.47 70.52 5.55
N ILE A 60 -34.15 70.80 5.33
CA ILE A 60 -33.17 70.98 6.40
C ILE A 60 -33.48 72.16 7.30
N LEU A 61 -33.77 73.35 6.70
CA LEU A 61 -33.87 74.57 7.45
C LEU A 61 -35.29 74.88 8.02
N ARG A 62 -36.36 74.37 7.38
CA ARG A 62 -37.71 74.67 7.74
C ARG A 62 -38.44 73.52 8.39
N GLU A 63 -38.30 72.31 7.87
CA GLU A 63 -39.00 71.12 8.34
C GLU A 63 -38.32 70.47 9.54
N ARG A 64 -36.99 70.48 9.57
CA ARG A 64 -36.09 69.90 10.62
C ARG A 64 -36.52 68.51 10.98
N PRO A 65 -36.29 67.52 10.11
CA PRO A 65 -36.90 66.19 10.23
C PRO A 65 -36.48 65.41 11.46
N ALA A 66 -35.34 65.73 12.08
CA ALA A 66 -34.88 65.19 13.35
C ALA A 66 -34.04 66.19 14.18
N ARG A 67 -33.80 65.83 15.46
CA ARG A 67 -32.93 66.66 16.35
C ARG A 67 -31.48 66.52 15.97
N SER A 68 -31.08 65.35 15.50
CA SER A 68 -29.73 65.04 14.92
C SER A 68 -29.86 64.70 13.45
N LEU A 69 -29.02 65.27 12.59
CA LEU A 69 -29.18 65.24 11.15
C LEU A 69 -27.83 64.97 10.46
N VAL A 70 -27.86 64.02 9.53
CA VAL A 70 -26.78 63.85 8.53
C VAL A 70 -27.28 64.40 7.19
N ILE A 71 -26.50 65.34 6.62
CA ILE A 71 -26.69 65.82 5.27
C ILE A 71 -25.70 65.13 4.39
N TYR A 72 -26.14 64.27 3.48
CA TYR A 72 -25.31 63.47 2.58
C TYR A 72 -25.31 64.05 1.17
N ARG A 73 -24.13 64.22 0.58
CA ARG A 73 -23.99 64.62 -0.81
C ARG A 73 -22.95 63.74 -1.52
N SER A 74 -23.39 63.09 -2.58
CA SER A 74 -22.55 62.29 -3.48
C SER A 74 -22.13 63.08 -4.71
N GLY A 75 -20.93 62.83 -5.21
CA GLY A 75 -20.40 63.40 -6.44
C GLY A 75 -19.46 64.63 -6.26
N PRO A 76 -18.98 65.22 -7.37
CA PRO A 76 -17.96 66.29 -7.33
C PRO A 76 -18.40 67.52 -6.56
N LYS A 77 -17.46 68.05 -5.75
CA LYS A 77 -17.70 69.27 -4.94
C LYS A 77 -17.95 70.44 -5.83
N PRO A 78 -19.10 71.16 -5.67
CA PRO A 78 -19.31 72.44 -6.37
C PRO A 78 -18.37 73.51 -5.86
N ARG A 79 -18.09 74.49 -6.70
CA ARG A 79 -17.32 75.67 -6.25
C ARG A 79 -18.15 76.43 -5.21
N PRO A 80 -17.54 77.13 -4.24
CA PRO A 80 -18.25 77.84 -3.15
C PRO A 80 -19.34 78.75 -3.65
N GLN A 81 -19.15 79.47 -4.80
CA GLN A 81 -20.17 80.34 -5.38
C GLN A 81 -21.33 79.60 -6.07
N ASP A 82 -21.15 78.36 -6.42
CA ASP A 82 -22.14 77.53 -7.10
C ASP A 82 -22.80 76.53 -6.13
N ASP A 83 -22.40 76.52 -4.86
CA ASP A 83 -22.92 75.57 -3.82
C ASP A 83 -24.14 76.18 -3.14
N PHE A 84 -25.34 75.72 -3.50
CA PHE A 84 -26.58 76.17 -2.88
C PHE A 84 -26.70 75.82 -1.40
N LEU A 85 -25.87 74.92 -0.88
CA LEU A 85 -25.87 74.47 0.53
C LEU A 85 -24.67 75.04 1.28
N TYR A 86 -23.90 75.97 0.74
CA TYR A 86 -22.66 76.48 1.31
C TYR A 86 -22.87 77.06 2.74
N ASP A 87 -23.94 77.74 3.00
CA ASP A 87 -24.31 78.30 4.32
C ASP A 87 -24.68 77.17 5.34
N VAL A 88 -25.39 76.12 4.84
CA VAL A 88 -25.72 74.92 5.64
C VAL A 88 -24.46 74.16 5.99
N LYS A 89 -23.56 73.98 5.03
CA LYS A 89 -22.29 73.32 5.22
C LYS A 89 -21.40 74.04 6.24
N LEU A 90 -21.34 75.38 6.21
CA LEU A 90 -20.57 76.17 7.22
C LEU A 90 -21.14 76.06 8.64
N ALA A 91 -22.46 75.80 8.75
CA ALA A 91 -23.15 75.62 10.04
C ALA A 91 -23.13 74.19 10.56
N ALA A 92 -22.77 73.22 9.73
CA ALA A 92 -22.71 71.77 10.07
C ALA A 92 -21.27 71.34 10.40
N THR A 93 -21.14 70.31 11.15
CA THR A 93 -19.85 69.67 11.39
C THR A 93 -19.46 68.80 10.19
N PRO A 94 -18.28 69.03 9.58
CA PRO A 94 -17.86 68.17 8.48
C PRO A 94 -17.75 66.70 8.96
N PHE A 95 -18.32 65.80 8.21
CA PHE A 95 -18.18 64.33 8.43
C PHE A 95 -17.51 63.71 7.21
N THR A 96 -16.57 62.85 7.45
CA THR A 96 -15.92 62.07 6.41
C THR A 96 -15.83 60.63 6.87
N CYS A 97 -16.37 59.75 6.09
CA CYS A 97 -16.15 58.32 6.25
C CYS A 97 -15.32 57.89 5.03
N LYS A 98 -14.17 57.32 5.27
CA LYS A 98 -13.37 56.69 4.22
C LYS A 98 -13.49 55.21 4.35
N MET A 99 -13.77 54.54 3.24
CA MET A 99 -13.90 53.07 3.20
C MET A 99 -12.69 52.36 3.80
N GLU A 100 -11.49 52.93 3.56
CA GLU A 100 -10.26 52.38 4.13
C GLU A 100 -10.25 52.34 5.65
N GLY A 101 -10.89 53.35 6.30
CA GLY A 101 -11.01 53.36 7.76
C GLY A 101 -11.97 52.29 8.28
N ILE A 102 -13.03 51.99 7.54
CA ILE A 102 -13.96 50.91 7.88
C ILE A 102 -13.28 49.55 7.71
N TRP A 103 -12.60 49.35 6.58
CA TRP A 103 -11.86 48.12 6.32
C TRP A 103 -10.71 47.93 7.33
N ALA A 104 -10.01 48.99 7.70
CA ALA A 104 -8.95 48.93 8.70
C ALA A 104 -9.48 48.47 10.06
N SER A 105 -10.61 49.01 10.50
CA SER A 105 -11.27 48.60 11.74
C SER A 105 -11.75 47.15 11.68
N GLU A 106 -12.52 46.80 10.64
CA GLU A 106 -13.06 45.45 10.44
C GLU A 106 -12.00 44.37 10.39
N CYS A 107 -10.87 44.66 9.72
CA CYS A 107 -9.78 43.71 9.53
C CYS A 107 -8.67 43.78 10.59
N GLY A 108 -8.75 44.68 11.58
CA GLY A 108 -7.73 44.91 12.59
C GLY A 108 -6.40 45.43 12.02
N VAL A 109 -6.47 46.26 10.98
CA VAL A 109 -5.31 46.84 10.31
C VAL A 109 -4.99 48.22 10.94
N PRO A 110 -3.73 48.53 11.30
CA PRO A 110 -3.36 49.86 11.82
C PRO A 110 -3.67 50.99 10.81
N MET A 111 -4.25 52.09 11.27
CA MET A 111 -4.62 53.24 10.44
C MET A 111 -3.48 53.83 9.56
N PRO A 112 -2.18 53.83 9.95
CA PRO A 112 -1.11 54.26 9.06
C PRO A 112 -1.01 53.49 7.75
N LEU A 113 -1.60 52.28 7.68
CA LEU A 113 -1.62 51.42 6.51
C LEU A 113 -2.88 51.60 5.64
N ALA A 114 -3.75 52.56 5.94
CA ALA A 114 -4.98 52.79 5.17
C ALA A 114 -4.73 53.01 3.66
N ALA A 115 -3.59 53.61 3.27
CA ALA A 115 -3.23 53.75 1.87
C ALA A 115 -3.07 52.41 1.13
N VAL A 116 -2.55 51.36 1.81
CA VAL A 116 -2.43 50.04 1.24
C VAL A 116 -3.81 49.40 0.97
N LEU A 117 -4.81 49.72 1.82
CA LEU A 117 -6.18 49.22 1.63
C LEU A 117 -6.80 49.81 0.36
N SER A 118 -6.60 51.12 0.10
CA SER A 118 -7.04 51.78 -1.13
C SER A 118 -6.39 51.18 -2.37
N GLU A 119 -5.09 50.86 -2.31
CA GLU A 119 -4.35 50.25 -3.42
C GLU A 119 -4.95 48.90 -3.80
N HIS A 120 -5.49 48.19 -2.81
CA HIS A 120 -6.07 46.83 -2.98
C HIS A 120 -7.60 46.80 -2.78
N GLY A 121 -8.33 47.85 -3.18
CA GLY A 121 -9.77 47.97 -3.00
C GLY A 121 -10.57 46.77 -3.46
N SER A 122 -10.20 46.13 -4.57
CA SER A 122 -10.83 44.89 -5.05
C SER A 122 -10.81 43.76 -4.03
N PHE A 123 -9.77 43.66 -3.21
CA PHE A 123 -9.71 42.70 -2.11
C PHE A 123 -10.81 42.97 -1.08
N PHE A 124 -10.97 44.23 -0.68
CA PHE A 124 -11.88 44.65 0.38
C PHE A 124 -13.35 44.70 -0.06
N ASN A 125 -13.65 44.66 -1.35
CA ASN A 125 -15.04 44.56 -1.84
C ASN A 125 -15.75 43.25 -1.50
N SER A 126 -15.02 42.21 -1.02
CA SER A 126 -15.58 40.92 -0.61
C SER A 126 -15.60 40.78 0.90
N LYS A 127 -16.80 40.62 1.48
CA LYS A 127 -16.97 40.31 2.90
C LYS A 127 -16.24 39.04 3.34
N GLU A 128 -16.24 38.00 2.49
CA GLU A 128 -15.54 36.76 2.76
C GLU A 128 -14.03 36.99 2.91
N ARG A 129 -13.42 37.76 2.01
CA ARG A 129 -11.97 38.07 2.09
C ARG A 129 -11.62 38.96 3.28
N ARG A 130 -12.48 39.96 3.60
CA ARG A 130 -12.29 40.78 4.82
C ARG A 130 -12.37 39.92 6.07
N GLY A 131 -13.38 39.04 6.18
CA GLY A 131 -13.50 38.10 7.29
C GLY A 131 -12.31 37.13 7.40
N ALA A 132 -11.78 36.63 6.28
CA ALA A 132 -10.60 35.79 6.24
C ALA A 132 -9.33 36.56 6.71
N LEU A 133 -9.17 37.81 6.27
CA LEU A 133 -8.08 38.66 6.72
C LEU A 133 -8.19 38.99 8.21
N ALA A 134 -9.40 39.32 8.70
CA ALA A 134 -9.63 39.57 10.11
C ALA A 134 -9.27 38.39 10.99
N ALA A 135 -9.63 37.18 10.54
CA ALA A 135 -9.34 35.91 11.22
C ALA A 135 -7.90 35.39 11.05
N THR A 136 -7.11 35.97 10.18
CA THR A 136 -5.72 35.56 9.94
C THR A 136 -4.84 35.93 11.15
N PRO A 137 -4.08 34.99 11.73
CA PRO A 137 -3.21 35.25 12.86
C PRO A 137 -1.93 36.02 12.47
N LEU A 138 -1.64 36.13 11.18
CA LEU A 138 -0.46 36.85 10.69
C LEU A 138 -0.42 38.31 11.11
N PRO A 139 0.77 38.84 11.44
CA PRO A 139 0.93 40.28 11.80
C PRO A 139 0.54 41.17 10.61
N LYS A 140 -0.04 42.36 10.93
CA LYS A 140 -0.48 43.33 9.94
C LYS A 140 0.16 44.70 10.25
N GLY A 141 1.36 44.67 10.86
CA GLY A 141 2.00 45.88 11.40
C GLY A 141 2.76 46.74 10.40
N ASP A 142 3.11 46.21 9.26
CA ASP A 142 3.75 46.90 8.14
C ASP A 142 3.15 46.51 6.79
N GLU A 143 3.54 47.21 5.72
CA GLU A 143 2.99 47.00 4.39
C GLU A 143 3.22 45.58 3.83
N ARG A 144 4.45 45.00 4.02
CA ARG A 144 4.77 43.67 3.55
C ARG A 144 3.94 42.64 4.31
N ALA A 145 3.91 42.75 5.63
CA ALA A 145 3.15 41.82 6.48
C ALA A 145 1.66 41.87 6.18
N LEU A 146 1.09 43.07 5.95
CA LEU A 146 -0.32 43.20 5.54
C LEU A 146 -0.61 42.53 4.19
N ARG A 147 0.22 42.82 3.16
CA ARG A 147 0.04 42.20 1.82
C ARG A 147 0.19 40.69 1.89
N LEU A 148 1.09 40.17 2.73
CA LEU A 148 1.24 38.74 2.95
C LEU A 148 0.00 38.11 3.63
N ALA A 149 -0.55 38.82 4.65
CA ALA A 149 -1.80 38.38 5.28
C ALA A 149 -2.98 38.35 4.29
N MET A 150 -3.04 39.31 3.36
CA MET A 150 -4.02 39.37 2.28
C MET A 150 -3.82 38.20 1.28
N LEU A 151 -2.58 37.87 0.90
CA LEU A 151 -2.29 36.68 0.08
C LEU A 151 -2.75 35.39 0.76
N ALA A 152 -2.44 35.23 2.05
CA ALA A 152 -2.87 34.10 2.85
C ALA A 152 -4.42 33.99 2.90
N ALA A 153 -5.09 35.12 3.08
CA ALA A 153 -6.56 35.19 3.05
C ALA A 153 -7.14 34.76 1.67
N CYS A 154 -6.53 35.19 0.56
CA CYS A 154 -6.93 34.75 -0.80
C CYS A 154 -6.80 33.23 -0.98
N ALA A 155 -5.82 32.60 -0.35
CA ALA A 155 -5.59 31.14 -0.40
C ALA A 155 -6.37 30.37 0.67
N GLY A 156 -7.03 31.05 1.62
CA GLY A 156 -7.71 30.43 2.75
C GLY A 156 -6.73 29.80 3.77
N SER A 157 -5.49 30.32 3.85
CA SER A 157 -4.49 29.88 4.81
C SER A 157 -4.84 30.30 6.23
N ARG A 158 -4.49 29.46 7.20
CA ARG A 158 -4.59 29.70 8.65
C ARG A 158 -3.24 29.71 9.33
N ALA A 159 -2.16 29.80 8.55
CA ALA A 159 -0.80 29.81 9.07
C ALA A 159 -0.55 31.00 10.02
N GLU A 160 0.25 30.77 11.05
CA GLU A 160 0.63 31.78 12.05
C GLU A 160 1.93 32.49 11.67
N ALA A 161 2.79 31.84 10.88
CA ALA A 161 4.06 32.38 10.45
C ALA A 161 4.05 32.76 8.95
N PRO A 162 4.75 33.87 8.57
CA PRO A 162 4.85 34.33 7.18
C PRO A 162 5.31 33.24 6.20
N ARG A 163 6.31 32.44 6.55
CA ARG A 163 6.86 31.36 5.71
C ARG A 163 5.82 30.27 5.43
N ASP A 164 5.05 29.87 6.45
CA ASP A 164 4.01 28.85 6.31
C ASP A 164 2.82 29.37 5.48
N ALA A 165 2.49 30.65 5.61
CA ALA A 165 1.48 31.29 4.77
C ALA A 165 1.83 31.22 3.29
N VAL A 166 3.09 31.50 2.93
CA VAL A 166 3.56 31.38 1.54
C VAL A 166 3.53 29.92 1.07
N ARG A 167 3.92 28.95 1.93
CA ARG A 167 3.79 27.53 1.63
C ARG A 167 2.33 27.15 1.32
N ASP A 168 1.38 27.64 2.12
CA ASP A 168 -0.04 27.37 1.91
C ASP A 168 -0.56 27.99 0.62
N VAL A 169 -0.13 29.21 0.29
CA VAL A 169 -0.46 29.86 -0.98
C VAL A 169 0.07 29.04 -2.15
N VAL A 170 1.33 28.60 -2.11
CA VAL A 170 1.93 27.75 -3.16
C VAL A 170 1.19 26.42 -3.25
N LYS A 171 0.93 25.74 -2.12
CA LYS A 171 0.12 24.51 -2.10
C LYS A 171 -1.22 24.73 -2.79
N ARG A 172 -1.90 25.84 -2.49
CA ARG A 172 -3.21 26.12 -3.09
C ARG A 172 -3.13 26.38 -4.58
N LEU A 173 -2.11 27.09 -5.05
CA LEU A 173 -1.87 27.29 -6.49
C LEU A 173 -1.66 25.96 -7.21
N LEU A 174 -0.84 25.05 -6.64
CA LEU A 174 -0.59 23.74 -7.22
C LEU A 174 -1.83 22.84 -7.19
N VAL A 175 -2.61 22.88 -6.10
CA VAL A 175 -3.89 22.14 -6.03
C VAL A 175 -4.88 22.64 -7.10
N ASP A 176 -5.01 23.95 -7.25
CA ASP A 176 -5.88 24.53 -8.28
C ASP A 176 -5.40 24.14 -9.69
N LEU A 177 -4.09 24.18 -9.94
CA LEU A 177 -3.51 23.76 -11.20
C LEU A 177 -3.80 22.27 -11.50
N GLY A 178 -3.52 21.36 -10.56
CA GLY A 178 -3.78 19.92 -10.73
C GLY A 178 -5.27 19.58 -10.91
N ARG A 179 -6.18 20.49 -10.53
CA ARG A 179 -7.63 20.38 -10.79
C ARG A 179 -8.08 21.06 -12.09
N GLY A 180 -7.16 21.63 -12.86
CA GLY A 180 -7.49 22.43 -14.02
C GLY A 180 -8.21 23.75 -13.68
N GLN A 181 -7.98 24.28 -12.47
CA GLN A 181 -8.61 25.49 -11.95
C GLN A 181 -7.54 26.58 -11.76
N GLY A 182 -7.84 27.80 -12.05
CA GLY A 182 -6.93 28.95 -11.81
C GLY A 182 -7.51 29.94 -10.82
N LYS A 183 -8.38 29.51 -9.92
CA LYS A 183 -9.18 30.39 -9.07
C LYS A 183 -8.32 31.27 -8.14
N THR A 184 -7.40 30.66 -7.40
CA THR A 184 -6.55 31.38 -6.44
C THR A 184 -5.69 32.43 -7.10
N LEU A 185 -4.97 32.08 -8.18
CA LEU A 185 -4.14 33.05 -8.91
C LEU A 185 -4.96 34.17 -9.51
N ARG A 186 -6.13 33.87 -10.07
CA ARG A 186 -7.06 34.87 -10.61
C ARG A 186 -7.49 35.83 -9.51
N THR A 187 -7.91 35.34 -8.35
CA THR A 187 -8.26 36.16 -7.20
C THR A 187 -7.11 37.05 -6.75
N ILE A 188 -5.89 36.51 -6.65
CA ILE A 188 -4.68 37.26 -6.28
C ILE A 188 -4.42 38.39 -7.30
N ARG A 189 -4.55 38.13 -8.62
CA ARG A 189 -4.40 39.11 -9.68
C ARG A 189 -5.47 40.21 -9.61
N GLU A 190 -6.71 39.82 -9.46
CA GLU A 190 -7.84 40.74 -9.32
C GLU A 190 -7.72 41.66 -8.11
N CYS A 191 -7.09 41.16 -7.04
CA CYS A 191 -6.80 41.95 -5.83
C CYS A 191 -5.51 42.80 -5.93
N GLY A 192 -4.81 42.80 -7.06
CA GLY A 192 -3.56 43.56 -7.25
C GLY A 192 -2.35 42.99 -6.47
N LEU A 193 -2.43 41.75 -5.96
CA LEU A 193 -1.42 41.14 -5.08
C LEU A 193 -0.35 40.32 -5.85
N ALA A 194 -0.44 40.23 -7.18
CA ALA A 194 0.52 39.44 -7.98
C ALA A 194 1.96 39.92 -7.85
N ALA A 195 2.16 41.25 -7.71
CA ALA A 195 3.49 41.82 -7.51
C ALA A 195 4.14 41.44 -6.15
N THR A 196 3.31 41.10 -5.16
CA THR A 196 3.78 40.60 -3.84
C THR A 196 4.02 39.10 -3.87
N LEU A 197 3.19 38.31 -4.59
CA LEU A 197 3.23 36.85 -4.59
C LEU A 197 4.61 36.29 -4.97
N TRP A 198 5.10 36.67 -6.15
CA TRP A 198 6.27 36.01 -6.72
C TRP A 198 7.59 36.31 -5.98
N PRO A 199 7.83 37.53 -5.47
CA PRO A 199 8.96 37.79 -4.58
C PRO A 199 8.91 36.95 -3.28
N GLU A 200 7.74 36.77 -2.68
CA GLU A 200 7.57 35.89 -1.50
C GLU A 200 7.78 34.40 -1.84
N VAL A 201 7.34 33.96 -3.02
CA VAL A 201 7.62 32.59 -3.51
C VAL A 201 9.13 32.41 -3.75
N LEU A 202 9.83 33.40 -4.32
CA LEU A 202 11.29 33.37 -4.46
C LEU A 202 11.98 33.27 -3.08
N GLU A 203 11.52 34.05 -2.12
CA GLU A 203 12.08 34.07 -0.77
C GLU A 203 11.92 32.73 -0.06
N VAL A 204 10.77 32.06 -0.17
CA VAL A 204 10.46 30.82 0.57
C VAL A 204 10.86 29.56 -0.21
N VAL A 205 10.52 29.50 -1.50
CA VAL A 205 10.69 28.31 -2.36
C VAL A 205 11.97 28.36 -3.19
N GLY A 206 12.52 29.57 -3.42
CA GLY A 206 13.68 29.77 -4.27
C GLY A 206 13.35 29.78 -5.78
N TYR A 207 12.09 29.90 -6.14
CA TYR A 207 11.65 29.89 -7.54
C TYR A 207 11.73 31.29 -8.15
N ALA A 208 12.36 31.38 -9.33
CA ALA A 208 12.31 32.53 -10.22
C ALA A 208 12.00 32.04 -11.64
N ALA A 209 11.18 32.80 -12.37
CA ALA A 209 10.88 32.51 -13.77
C ALA A 209 12.14 32.62 -14.65
N PRO A 210 12.18 31.96 -15.83
CA PRO A 210 13.24 32.17 -16.81
C PRO A 210 13.39 33.63 -17.19
N ALA A 211 14.61 34.04 -17.57
CA ALA A 211 14.90 35.45 -17.93
C ALA A 211 14.00 35.93 -19.09
N GLY A 212 13.21 36.95 -18.84
CA GLY A 212 12.29 37.55 -19.81
C GLY A 212 10.89 36.93 -19.85
N GLU A 213 10.59 36.00 -18.96
CA GLU A 213 9.27 35.38 -18.81
C GLU A 213 8.60 35.80 -17.51
N ASP A 214 7.26 35.85 -17.49
CA ASP A 214 6.50 36.06 -16.27
C ASP A 214 6.38 34.73 -15.48
N PRO A 215 6.47 34.76 -14.16
CA PRO A 215 6.31 33.58 -13.35
C PRO A 215 4.87 33.01 -13.41
N THR A 216 4.77 31.69 -13.53
CA THR A 216 3.50 30.95 -13.62
C THR A 216 3.46 29.76 -12.68
N PRO A 217 2.26 29.29 -12.25
CA PRO A 217 2.15 28.08 -11.47
C PRO A 217 2.60 26.82 -12.23
N GLU A 218 2.47 26.82 -13.56
CA GLU A 218 2.87 25.75 -14.46
C GLU A 218 4.39 25.56 -14.46
N ASP A 219 5.16 26.65 -14.67
CA ASP A 219 6.63 26.60 -14.61
C ASP A 219 7.10 26.29 -13.18
N LEU A 220 6.46 26.89 -12.15
CA LEU A 220 6.74 26.57 -10.75
C LEU A 220 6.57 25.07 -10.46
N ALA A 221 5.45 24.44 -10.89
CA ALA A 221 5.18 23.02 -10.69
C ALA A 221 6.25 22.14 -11.34
N LEU A 222 6.57 22.42 -12.62
CA LEU A 222 7.62 21.70 -13.35
C LEU A 222 8.99 21.81 -12.65
N ARG A 223 9.37 23.02 -12.22
CA ARG A 223 10.63 23.26 -11.52
C ARG A 223 10.69 22.55 -10.18
N MET A 224 9.58 22.55 -9.44
CA MET A 224 9.50 21.84 -8.17
C MET A 224 9.62 20.32 -8.34
N LEU A 225 8.97 19.74 -9.38
CA LEU A 225 9.09 18.31 -9.70
C LEU A 225 10.53 17.96 -10.13
N LYS A 226 11.16 18.77 -10.98
CA LYS A 226 12.58 18.59 -11.34
C LYS A 226 13.52 18.68 -10.14
N ALA A 227 13.28 19.63 -9.25
CA ALA A 227 14.08 19.78 -8.01
C ALA A 227 13.93 18.58 -7.07
N ARG A 228 12.76 17.91 -7.03
CA ARG A 228 12.54 16.70 -6.25
C ARG A 228 13.41 15.52 -6.75
N CYS A 229 13.78 15.51 -8.01
CA CYS A 229 14.65 14.52 -8.64
C CYS A 229 16.00 15.09 -9.11
N ALA A 230 16.54 16.06 -8.38
CA ALA A 230 17.79 16.75 -8.72
C ALA A 230 19.03 15.83 -8.84
N SER A 231 18.99 14.63 -8.27
CA SER A 231 20.04 13.62 -8.49
C SER A 231 20.06 13.06 -9.92
N LEU A 232 18.94 13.13 -10.64
CA LEU A 232 18.77 12.64 -12.02
C LEU A 232 18.71 13.79 -13.03
N VAL A 233 18.16 14.94 -12.64
CA VAL A 233 17.95 16.10 -13.48
C VAL A 233 19.07 17.09 -13.26
N HIS A 234 19.88 17.35 -14.29
CA HIS A 234 21.05 18.22 -14.21
C HIS A 234 20.77 19.66 -14.67
N ASP A 235 19.54 19.96 -15.13
CA ASP A 235 19.13 21.27 -15.59
C ASP A 235 18.28 22.00 -14.53
N GLY A 236 18.76 23.14 -14.07
CA GLY A 236 17.99 24.04 -13.23
C GLY A 236 18.73 24.52 -11.96
N ALA A 237 18.39 25.75 -11.53
CA ALA A 237 18.84 26.26 -10.23
C ALA A 237 18.18 25.46 -9.09
N PRO A 238 18.92 25.14 -8.03
CA PRO A 238 18.36 24.43 -6.89
C PRO A 238 17.27 25.26 -6.22
N LEU A 239 16.15 24.62 -5.89
CA LEU A 239 15.11 25.22 -5.08
C LEU A 239 15.41 24.99 -3.58
N LYS A 240 14.81 25.84 -2.73
CA LYS A 240 14.91 25.69 -1.27
C LYS A 240 14.15 24.44 -0.78
N ALA A 241 14.47 23.94 0.40
CA ALA A 241 13.88 22.73 0.99
C ALA A 241 12.34 22.79 1.09
N ASP A 242 11.75 24.00 1.16
CA ASP A 242 10.30 24.17 1.19
C ASP A 242 9.60 23.67 -0.07
N ALA A 243 10.25 23.71 -1.23
CA ALA A 243 9.69 23.13 -2.47
C ALA A 243 9.42 21.63 -2.31
N SER A 244 10.41 20.89 -1.79
CA SER A 244 10.27 19.43 -1.57
C SER A 244 9.24 19.12 -0.49
N ARG A 245 9.18 19.91 0.58
CA ARG A 245 8.16 19.76 1.65
C ARG A 245 6.75 19.96 1.12
N ILE A 246 6.54 21.01 0.33
CA ILE A 246 5.22 21.30 -0.28
C ILE A 246 4.75 20.12 -1.13
N LEU A 247 5.63 19.58 -2.00
CA LEU A 247 5.27 18.43 -2.85
C LEU A 247 5.03 17.16 -2.02
N ALA A 248 5.86 16.91 -1.00
CA ALA A 248 5.67 15.78 -0.10
C ALA A 248 4.32 15.86 0.66
N ASP A 249 3.97 17.05 1.17
CA ASP A 249 2.69 17.28 1.83
C ASP A 249 1.50 17.08 0.86
N LEU A 250 1.63 17.53 -0.39
CA LEU A 250 0.58 17.34 -1.42
C LEU A 250 0.38 15.86 -1.72
N ALA A 251 1.46 15.10 -1.85
CA ALA A 251 1.44 13.66 -2.15
C ALA A 251 0.89 12.83 -0.98
N ALA A 252 1.23 13.20 0.26
CA ALA A 252 0.84 12.44 1.46
C ALA A 252 -0.61 12.69 1.92
N ASN A 253 -1.19 13.85 1.61
CA ASN A 253 -2.51 14.23 2.08
C ASN A 253 -3.61 13.74 1.14
N SER A 254 -4.54 12.93 1.65
CA SER A 254 -5.67 12.34 0.87
C SER A 254 -6.55 13.36 0.13
N ARG A 255 -6.60 14.64 0.57
CA ARG A 255 -7.41 15.69 -0.07
C ARG A 255 -6.69 16.37 -1.25
N THR A 256 -5.37 16.23 -1.33
CA THR A 256 -4.53 16.90 -2.34
C THR A 256 -3.76 15.93 -3.22
N ARG A 257 -3.70 14.64 -2.84
CA ARG A 257 -2.99 13.59 -3.58
C ARG A 257 -3.40 13.54 -5.05
N ASP A 258 -4.71 13.57 -5.34
CA ASP A 258 -5.19 13.55 -6.74
C ASP A 258 -4.67 14.73 -7.57
N SER A 259 -4.49 15.91 -6.93
CA SER A 259 -3.92 17.07 -7.61
C SER A 259 -2.42 16.90 -7.87
N TYR A 260 -1.68 16.33 -6.91
CA TYR A 260 -0.27 15.96 -7.09
C TYR A 260 -0.11 14.94 -8.21
N ASP A 261 -0.94 13.89 -8.22
CA ASP A 261 -0.91 12.82 -9.23
C ASP A 261 -1.18 13.36 -10.63
N ALA A 262 -2.14 14.29 -10.75
CA ALA A 262 -2.43 14.95 -12.02
C ALA A 262 -1.24 15.75 -12.52
N LEU A 263 -0.60 16.56 -11.68
CA LEU A 263 0.59 17.33 -12.02
C LEU A 263 1.77 16.43 -12.40
N ALA A 264 2.03 15.41 -11.59
CA ALA A 264 3.14 14.49 -11.84
C ALA A 264 3.00 13.72 -13.16
N ARG A 265 1.77 13.34 -13.52
CA ARG A 265 1.49 12.73 -14.84
C ARG A 265 1.58 13.73 -15.97
N GLU A 266 1.04 14.94 -15.81
CA GLU A 266 1.08 16.00 -16.83
C GLU A 266 2.50 16.41 -17.19
N TYR A 267 3.37 16.59 -16.18
CA TYR A 267 4.76 17.01 -16.37
C TYR A 267 5.76 15.86 -16.53
N SER A 268 5.31 14.63 -16.56
CA SER A 268 6.17 13.42 -16.61
C SER A 268 7.14 13.46 -17.80
N ASP A 269 6.64 13.81 -19.00
CA ASP A 269 7.45 13.90 -20.21
C ASP A 269 8.48 15.05 -20.14
N ALA A 270 8.10 16.18 -19.58
CA ALA A 270 8.98 17.32 -19.41
C ALA A 270 10.10 17.06 -18.38
N VAL A 271 9.81 16.32 -17.31
CA VAL A 271 10.82 15.87 -16.34
C VAL A 271 11.73 14.82 -16.99
N SER A 272 11.14 13.83 -17.66
CA SER A 272 11.87 12.72 -18.27
C SER A 272 12.84 13.18 -19.38
N SER A 273 12.49 14.22 -20.13
CA SER A 273 13.35 14.78 -21.17
C SER A 273 14.63 15.41 -20.64
N SER A 274 14.65 15.79 -19.35
CA SER A 274 15.81 16.36 -18.67
C SER A 274 16.74 15.32 -18.04
N VAL A 275 16.36 14.03 -18.09
CA VAL A 275 17.19 12.92 -17.56
C VAL A 275 17.95 12.25 -18.70
N PRO A 276 19.29 12.15 -18.63
CA PRO A 276 20.09 11.44 -19.62
C PRO A 276 19.63 9.99 -19.81
N THR A 277 19.66 9.50 -21.05
CA THR A 277 19.20 8.13 -21.35
C THR A 277 19.98 7.06 -20.56
N GLY A 278 21.28 7.27 -20.31
CA GLY A 278 22.12 6.35 -19.54
C GLY A 278 21.78 6.28 -18.05
N GLU A 279 20.98 7.21 -17.51
CA GLU A 279 20.55 7.25 -16.12
C GLU A 279 19.12 6.72 -15.91
N ARG A 280 18.55 6.11 -16.95
CA ARG A 280 17.18 5.53 -16.91
C ARG A 280 17.22 4.06 -16.48
N THR A 281 17.96 3.77 -15.43
CA THR A 281 18.14 2.42 -14.87
C THR A 281 17.62 2.35 -13.43
N MET A 282 17.38 1.13 -12.93
CA MET A 282 16.89 0.93 -11.56
C MET A 282 17.88 1.51 -10.53
N GLU A 283 19.19 1.40 -10.74
CA GLU A 283 20.19 1.91 -9.81
C GLU A 283 20.25 3.44 -9.79
N ALA A 284 20.11 4.09 -10.95
CA ALA A 284 20.16 5.55 -11.05
C ALA A 284 18.90 6.19 -10.48
N VAL A 285 17.73 5.63 -10.79
CA VAL A 285 16.44 6.12 -10.29
C VAL A 285 16.34 5.92 -8.76
N GLY A 286 16.72 4.77 -8.25
CA GLY A 286 16.67 4.47 -6.82
C GLY A 286 15.28 4.68 -6.22
N THR A 287 15.19 5.52 -5.16
CA THR A 287 13.92 5.83 -4.49
C THR A 287 13.16 7.02 -5.07
N ASN A 288 13.66 7.65 -6.15
CA ASN A 288 12.95 8.76 -6.77
C ASN A 288 11.55 8.36 -7.24
N ASP A 289 10.55 9.11 -6.80
CA ASP A 289 9.13 8.89 -7.06
C ASP A 289 8.39 10.18 -7.44
N ALA A 290 9.12 11.18 -7.96
CA ALA A 290 8.54 12.47 -8.33
C ALA A 290 7.49 12.35 -9.44
N VAL A 291 7.71 11.46 -10.38
CA VAL A 291 6.84 11.23 -11.55
C VAL A 291 6.74 9.73 -11.87
N PRO A 292 5.61 9.24 -12.42
CA PRO A 292 5.40 7.80 -12.64
C PRO A 292 6.33 7.19 -13.70
N VAL A 293 6.87 7.97 -14.64
CA VAL A 293 7.77 7.46 -15.67
C VAL A 293 9.05 6.83 -15.13
N PHE A 294 9.42 7.14 -13.89
CA PHE A 294 10.59 6.54 -13.23
C PHE A 294 10.35 5.05 -12.96
N ASP A 295 9.15 4.67 -12.55
CA ASP A 295 8.78 3.27 -12.40
C ASP A 295 8.68 2.57 -13.76
N ASP A 296 8.22 3.26 -14.84
CA ASP A 296 8.27 2.71 -16.19
C ASP A 296 9.70 2.36 -16.63
N TRP A 297 10.70 3.20 -16.29
CA TRP A 297 12.11 2.93 -16.64
C TRP A 297 12.68 1.78 -15.84
N ILE A 298 12.43 1.74 -14.51
CA ILE A 298 12.89 0.63 -13.66
C ILE A 298 12.31 -0.69 -14.17
N VAL A 299 11.00 -0.74 -14.42
CA VAL A 299 10.32 -1.93 -14.94
C VAL A 299 10.86 -2.33 -16.32
N ALA A 300 11.18 -1.36 -17.19
CA ALA A 300 11.75 -1.63 -18.51
C ALA A 300 13.20 -2.18 -18.41
N ASP A 301 14.01 -1.62 -17.53
CA ASP A 301 15.39 -2.07 -17.26
C ASP A 301 15.38 -3.49 -16.65
N MET A 302 14.57 -3.73 -15.63
CA MET A 302 14.39 -5.06 -15.03
C MET A 302 13.92 -6.08 -16.06
N LEU A 303 12.96 -5.73 -16.91
CA LEU A 303 12.47 -6.62 -17.98
C LEU A 303 13.58 -6.95 -18.99
N GLY A 304 14.35 -5.94 -19.42
CA GLY A 304 15.49 -6.15 -20.32
C GLY A 304 16.51 -7.11 -19.70
N ARG A 305 16.91 -6.89 -18.45
CA ARG A 305 17.82 -7.78 -17.72
C ARG A 305 17.24 -9.18 -17.51
N ALA A 306 15.94 -9.30 -17.29
CA ALA A 306 15.29 -10.60 -17.15
C ALA A 306 15.37 -11.41 -18.45
N LEU A 307 15.10 -10.78 -19.60
CA LEU A 307 15.17 -11.40 -20.93
C LEU A 307 16.60 -11.84 -21.28
N ASP A 308 17.59 -11.04 -20.89
CA ASP A 308 19.02 -11.35 -21.08
C ASP A 308 19.58 -12.36 -20.06
N GLY A 309 18.76 -12.82 -19.09
CA GLY A 309 19.18 -13.71 -18.00
C GLY A 309 20.11 -13.03 -16.98
N ALA A 310 20.16 -11.71 -16.95
CA ALA A 310 21.02 -10.90 -16.09
C ALA A 310 20.33 -10.41 -14.81
N LEU A 311 19.01 -10.50 -14.71
CA LEU A 311 18.26 -10.11 -13.52
C LEU A 311 18.36 -11.20 -12.45
N ARG A 312 19.09 -10.93 -11.36
CA ARG A 312 19.16 -11.83 -10.21
C ARG A 312 17.90 -11.73 -9.36
N ALA A 313 17.42 -12.85 -8.85
CA ALA A 313 16.25 -12.88 -7.96
C ALA A 313 16.42 -11.97 -6.73
N ALA A 314 17.62 -11.93 -6.16
CA ALA A 314 17.96 -11.07 -5.02
C ALA A 314 17.84 -9.58 -5.37
N ASP A 315 18.35 -9.18 -6.54
CA ASP A 315 18.32 -7.78 -6.98
C ASP A 315 16.87 -7.33 -7.29
N ALA A 316 16.10 -8.19 -7.97
CA ALA A 316 14.69 -7.93 -8.25
C ALA A 316 13.86 -7.80 -6.97
N ARG A 317 14.13 -8.64 -5.97
CA ARG A 317 13.46 -8.57 -4.67
C ARG A 317 13.88 -7.34 -3.87
N ALA A 318 15.15 -6.95 -3.93
CA ALA A 318 15.66 -5.73 -3.30
C ALA A 318 15.01 -4.49 -3.91
N GLU A 319 14.87 -4.42 -5.24
CA GLU A 319 14.21 -3.33 -5.93
C GLU A 319 12.71 -3.25 -5.58
N LEU A 320 11.99 -4.39 -5.61
CA LEU A 320 10.59 -4.44 -5.16
C LEU A 320 10.45 -3.89 -3.73
N ASN A 321 11.32 -4.30 -2.81
CA ASN A 321 11.28 -3.82 -1.42
C ASN A 321 11.62 -2.33 -1.31
N LEU A 322 12.54 -1.84 -2.12
CA LEU A 322 12.91 -0.42 -2.18
C LEU A 322 11.72 0.44 -2.63
N ARG A 323 10.93 -0.07 -3.60
CA ARG A 323 9.78 0.65 -4.16
C ARG A 323 8.50 0.55 -3.33
N LEU A 324 8.37 -0.40 -2.39
CA LEU A 324 7.17 -0.64 -1.58
C LEU A 324 6.57 0.60 -0.92
N HIS A 325 7.39 1.59 -0.61
CA HIS A 325 6.98 2.81 0.10
C HIS A 325 6.99 4.06 -0.79
N THR A 326 7.25 3.92 -2.09
CA THR A 326 7.22 5.03 -3.04
C THR A 326 5.79 5.34 -3.46
N HIS A 327 5.57 6.59 -3.92
CA HIS A 327 4.23 7.12 -4.22
C HIS A 327 3.47 6.30 -5.27
N TRP A 328 4.16 5.80 -6.30
CA TRP A 328 3.56 5.13 -7.46
C TRP A 328 3.56 3.61 -7.36
N PHE A 329 4.09 3.03 -6.28
CA PHE A 329 4.25 1.57 -6.17
C PHE A 329 2.97 0.79 -6.46
N GLU A 330 1.81 1.23 -5.94
CA GLU A 330 0.54 0.50 -6.13
C GLU A 330 0.15 0.37 -7.61
N ASP A 331 0.49 1.37 -8.45
CA ASP A 331 0.23 1.34 -9.90
C ASP A 331 1.15 0.34 -10.63
N TYR A 332 2.31 0.01 -10.05
CA TYR A 332 3.34 -0.86 -10.64
C TYR A 332 3.57 -2.17 -9.88
N ALA A 333 2.92 -2.40 -8.75
CA ALA A 333 3.14 -3.56 -7.86
C ALA A 333 3.14 -4.89 -8.60
N CYS A 334 2.14 -5.13 -9.46
CA CYS A 334 2.04 -6.37 -10.23
C CYS A 334 3.22 -6.57 -11.20
N GLN A 335 3.80 -5.50 -11.73
CA GLN A 335 4.93 -5.56 -12.66
C GLN A 335 6.22 -5.92 -11.90
N TYR A 336 6.47 -5.28 -10.77
CA TYR A 336 7.58 -5.61 -9.87
C TYR A 336 7.48 -7.04 -9.33
N GLU A 337 6.28 -7.45 -8.88
CA GLU A 337 6.03 -8.81 -8.41
C GLU A 337 6.28 -9.85 -9.50
N ALA A 338 5.81 -9.59 -10.73
CA ALA A 338 6.02 -10.50 -11.86
C ALA A 338 7.51 -10.65 -12.20
N LEU A 339 8.26 -9.55 -12.27
CA LEU A 339 9.68 -9.58 -12.59
C LEU A 339 10.48 -10.28 -11.48
N ALA A 340 10.18 -10.01 -10.21
CA ALA A 340 10.84 -10.65 -9.09
C ALA A 340 10.54 -12.16 -9.02
N ALA A 341 9.29 -12.56 -9.19
CA ALA A 341 8.89 -13.97 -9.16
C ALA A 341 9.39 -14.72 -10.40
N GLY A 342 9.37 -14.11 -11.59
CA GLY A 342 9.92 -14.70 -12.81
C GLY A 342 11.42 -14.96 -12.70
N ALA A 343 12.19 -13.99 -12.23
CA ALA A 343 13.64 -14.15 -11.97
C ALA A 343 13.91 -15.26 -10.95
N ALA A 344 13.13 -15.28 -9.84
CA ALA A 344 13.31 -16.30 -8.81
C ALA A 344 12.94 -17.72 -9.29
N ALA A 345 11.91 -17.86 -10.11
CA ALA A 345 11.55 -19.14 -10.70
C ALA A 345 12.66 -19.68 -11.63
N LEU A 346 13.19 -18.82 -12.53
CA LEU A 346 14.28 -19.21 -13.44
C LEU A 346 15.57 -19.56 -12.69
N GLU A 347 15.95 -18.75 -11.69
CA GLU A 347 17.14 -19.01 -10.85
C GLU A 347 16.97 -20.31 -10.03
N GLY A 348 15.78 -20.56 -9.47
CA GLY A 348 15.45 -21.80 -8.77
C GLY A 348 15.52 -23.04 -9.67
N ILE A 349 15.06 -22.94 -10.93
CA ILE A 349 15.17 -24.02 -11.93
C ILE A 349 16.63 -24.31 -12.26
N GLU A 350 17.48 -23.29 -12.42
CA GLU A 350 18.91 -23.50 -12.64
C GLU A 350 19.61 -24.14 -11.43
N ALA A 351 19.24 -23.74 -10.20
CA ALA A 351 19.72 -24.37 -8.98
C ALA A 351 19.30 -25.86 -8.89
N TYR A 352 18.03 -26.15 -9.24
CA TYR A 352 17.55 -27.54 -9.36
C TYR A 352 18.40 -28.36 -10.30
N LYS A 353 18.69 -27.89 -11.52
CA LYS A 353 19.52 -28.59 -12.51
C LYS A 353 20.92 -28.91 -11.97
N GLY A 354 21.49 -28.02 -11.15
CA GLY A 354 22.79 -28.22 -10.51
C GLY A 354 22.81 -29.29 -9.41
N THR A 355 21.63 -29.61 -8.82
CA THR A 355 21.54 -30.49 -7.66
C THR A 355 20.79 -31.81 -7.90
N CYS A 356 19.88 -31.84 -8.87
CA CYS A 356 18.95 -32.97 -9.07
C CYS A 356 19.65 -34.32 -9.37
N THR A 357 20.78 -34.32 -10.04
CA THR A 357 21.53 -35.53 -10.36
C THR A 357 22.19 -36.22 -9.16
N ALA A 358 22.36 -35.49 -8.05
CA ALA A 358 22.91 -36.04 -6.81
C ALA A 358 21.84 -36.80 -5.98
N MET A 359 20.57 -36.60 -6.31
CA MET A 359 19.45 -37.26 -5.63
C MET A 359 19.15 -38.61 -6.31
N THR A 360 19.57 -39.68 -5.66
CA THR A 360 19.51 -41.06 -6.20
C THR A 360 18.53 -41.97 -5.49
N THR A 361 17.72 -41.42 -4.63
CA THR A 361 16.66 -42.16 -3.90
C THR A 361 15.37 -41.34 -3.82
N GLU A 362 14.23 -42.01 -3.70
CA GLU A 362 12.91 -41.38 -3.50
C GLU A 362 12.90 -40.48 -2.26
N LYS A 363 13.52 -40.90 -1.15
CA LYS A 363 13.68 -40.09 0.05
C LYS A 363 14.50 -38.83 -0.23
N GLY A 364 15.63 -38.96 -0.94
CA GLY A 364 16.49 -37.85 -1.29
C GLY A 364 15.75 -36.79 -2.13
N ILE A 365 14.97 -37.25 -3.11
CA ILE A 365 14.15 -36.35 -3.95
C ILE A 365 13.04 -35.67 -3.13
N PHE A 366 12.33 -36.41 -2.27
CA PHE A 366 11.30 -35.87 -1.39
C PHE A 366 11.88 -34.80 -0.44
N GLU A 367 13.02 -35.09 0.19
CA GLU A 367 13.70 -34.16 1.09
C GLU A 367 14.19 -32.90 0.37
N ALA A 368 14.77 -33.05 -0.83
CA ALA A 368 15.21 -31.92 -1.64
C ALA A 368 14.03 -31.06 -2.11
N TYR A 369 12.91 -31.70 -2.50
CA TYR A 369 11.69 -30.99 -2.88
C TYR A 369 11.14 -30.16 -1.71
N ARG A 370 10.93 -30.79 -0.54
CA ARG A 370 10.38 -30.09 0.63
C ARG A 370 11.32 -29.02 1.21
N ALA A 371 12.63 -29.13 1.00
CA ALA A 371 13.63 -28.17 1.50
C ALA A 371 13.73 -26.92 0.62
N ASP A 372 13.71 -27.13 -0.71
CA ASP A 372 14.03 -26.02 -1.62
C ASP A 372 13.25 -26.05 -2.94
N TRP A 373 13.15 -27.20 -3.64
CA TRP A 373 12.62 -27.22 -5.01
C TRP A 373 11.15 -26.80 -5.12
N TYR A 374 10.34 -26.98 -4.06
CA TYR A 374 8.95 -26.49 -4.01
C TYR A 374 8.81 -24.99 -4.24
N ARG A 375 9.88 -24.23 -3.99
CA ARG A 375 9.90 -22.77 -4.16
C ARG A 375 9.72 -22.39 -5.62
N VAL A 376 10.21 -23.21 -6.54
CA VAL A 376 10.00 -23.02 -7.98
C VAL A 376 8.50 -23.00 -8.30
N ASP A 377 7.74 -23.93 -7.72
CA ASP A 377 6.28 -23.97 -7.88
C ASP A 377 5.62 -22.73 -7.30
N GLY A 378 6.07 -22.26 -6.13
CA GLY A 378 5.56 -21.07 -5.47
C GLY A 378 5.86 -19.78 -6.25
N GLU A 379 7.09 -19.61 -6.76
CA GLU A 379 7.46 -18.44 -7.55
C GLU A 379 6.76 -18.46 -8.93
N TYR A 380 6.59 -19.62 -9.55
CA TYR A 380 5.78 -19.74 -10.77
C TYR A 380 4.32 -19.33 -10.52
N ARG A 381 3.71 -19.76 -9.42
CA ARG A 381 2.36 -19.35 -9.03
C ARG A 381 2.26 -17.83 -8.86
N ARG A 382 3.23 -17.21 -8.17
CA ARG A 382 3.28 -15.74 -7.97
C ARG A 382 3.47 -15.01 -9.30
N PHE A 383 4.37 -15.51 -10.17
CA PHE A 383 4.60 -14.95 -11.49
C PHE A 383 3.31 -14.90 -12.31
N VAL A 384 2.63 -16.04 -12.46
CA VAL A 384 1.36 -16.13 -13.21
C VAL A 384 0.29 -15.24 -12.59
N GLY A 385 0.18 -15.23 -11.26
CA GLY A 385 -0.77 -14.40 -10.53
C GLY A 385 -0.54 -12.90 -10.76
N ALA A 386 0.70 -12.45 -10.71
CA ALA A 386 1.09 -11.06 -10.94
C ALA A 386 0.89 -10.67 -12.42
N MET A 387 1.29 -11.53 -13.36
CA MET A 387 1.08 -11.32 -14.79
C MET A 387 -0.41 -11.18 -15.15
N ARG A 388 -1.29 -11.94 -14.51
CA ARG A 388 -2.74 -11.83 -14.77
C ARG A 388 -3.31 -10.47 -14.35
N LYS A 389 -2.83 -9.91 -13.25
CA LYS A 389 -3.25 -8.59 -12.75
C LYS A 389 -2.58 -7.43 -13.50
N ALA A 390 -1.46 -7.68 -14.16
CA ALA A 390 -0.66 -6.64 -14.81
C ALA A 390 -1.41 -5.95 -15.97
N PRO A 391 -1.10 -4.65 -16.23
CA PRO A 391 -1.70 -3.90 -17.35
C PRO A 391 -1.40 -4.52 -18.72
N ALA A 392 -2.34 -4.36 -19.67
CA ALA A 392 -2.21 -4.93 -21.02
C ALA A 392 -0.93 -4.49 -21.75
N GLY A 393 -0.46 -3.25 -21.53
CA GLY A 393 0.79 -2.74 -22.09
C GLY A 393 2.01 -3.52 -21.61
N PHE A 394 2.07 -3.82 -20.33
CA PHE A 394 3.15 -4.62 -19.75
C PHE A 394 3.07 -6.07 -20.22
N LYS A 395 1.88 -6.70 -20.23
CA LYS A 395 1.68 -8.07 -20.74
C LYS A 395 2.25 -8.26 -22.14
N ARG A 396 2.02 -7.28 -23.04
CA ARG A 396 2.58 -7.34 -24.40
C ARG A 396 4.10 -7.27 -24.40
N ARG A 397 4.71 -6.37 -23.61
CA ARG A 397 6.17 -6.23 -23.50
C ARG A 397 6.83 -7.47 -22.88
N ALA A 398 6.19 -8.05 -21.86
CA ALA A 398 6.68 -9.21 -21.12
C ALA A 398 6.36 -10.57 -21.77
N GLY A 399 5.74 -10.59 -22.96
CA GLY A 399 5.31 -11.84 -23.60
C GLY A 399 6.43 -12.85 -23.85
N GLU A 400 7.64 -12.38 -24.16
CA GLU A 400 8.81 -13.24 -24.31
C GLU A 400 9.27 -13.81 -22.96
N LEU A 401 9.29 -13.01 -21.89
CA LEU A 401 9.57 -13.48 -20.53
C LEU A 401 8.57 -14.54 -20.08
N VAL A 402 7.28 -14.32 -20.35
CA VAL A 402 6.23 -15.33 -20.06
C VAL A 402 6.57 -16.64 -20.75
N SER A 403 6.94 -16.59 -22.04
CA SER A 403 7.32 -17.79 -22.78
C SER A 403 8.55 -18.48 -22.19
N GLN A 404 9.59 -17.73 -21.81
CA GLN A 404 10.80 -18.28 -21.19
C GLN A 404 10.51 -18.96 -19.87
N VAL A 405 9.72 -18.33 -19.00
CA VAL A 405 9.36 -18.87 -17.67
C VAL A 405 8.48 -20.12 -17.82
N ASP A 406 7.46 -20.09 -18.70
CA ASP A 406 6.59 -21.24 -18.94
C ASP A 406 7.33 -22.43 -19.52
N ASP A 407 8.23 -22.21 -20.48
CA ASP A 407 9.05 -23.27 -21.09
C ASP A 407 10.03 -23.88 -20.07
N ALA A 408 10.65 -23.04 -19.25
CA ALA A 408 11.57 -23.51 -18.22
C ALA A 408 10.82 -24.32 -17.14
N TYR A 409 9.67 -23.83 -16.69
CA TYR A 409 8.84 -24.51 -15.70
C TYR A 409 8.28 -25.83 -16.25
N GLY A 410 7.81 -25.85 -17.50
CA GLY A 410 7.35 -27.08 -18.14
C GLY A 410 8.44 -28.17 -18.18
N LYS A 411 9.67 -27.81 -18.55
CA LYS A 411 10.83 -28.72 -18.52
C LYS A 411 11.19 -29.18 -17.11
N PHE A 412 11.12 -28.29 -16.13
CA PHE A 412 11.31 -28.63 -14.71
C PHE A 412 10.29 -29.66 -14.24
N LEU A 413 9.02 -29.48 -14.54
CA LEU A 413 7.95 -30.42 -14.17
C LEU A 413 8.18 -31.81 -14.77
N VAL A 414 8.57 -31.86 -16.05
CA VAL A 414 8.85 -33.13 -16.74
C VAL A 414 10.02 -33.85 -16.08
N ASP A 415 11.20 -33.21 -15.99
CA ASP A 415 12.41 -33.83 -15.46
C ASP A 415 12.23 -34.25 -13.98
N LEU A 416 11.62 -33.40 -13.15
CA LEU A 416 11.35 -33.70 -11.75
C LEU A 416 10.41 -34.89 -11.59
N THR A 417 9.32 -34.92 -12.35
CA THR A 417 8.32 -36.00 -12.27
C THR A 417 8.89 -37.34 -12.78
N ASP A 418 9.63 -37.31 -13.88
CA ASP A 418 10.25 -38.54 -14.43
C ASP A 418 11.27 -39.13 -13.44
N ARG A 419 12.10 -38.31 -12.81
CA ARG A 419 13.05 -38.76 -11.75
C ARG A 419 12.32 -39.36 -10.56
N TRP A 420 11.29 -38.66 -10.07
CA TRP A 420 10.48 -39.12 -8.95
C TRP A 420 9.83 -40.46 -9.22
N GLN A 421 9.17 -40.59 -10.36
CA GLN A 421 8.47 -41.84 -10.77
C GLN A 421 9.44 -42.98 -10.98
N LEU A 422 10.64 -42.74 -11.54
CA LEU A 422 11.67 -43.78 -11.70
C LEU A 422 12.01 -44.42 -10.36
N HIS A 423 12.31 -43.58 -9.35
CA HIS A 423 12.67 -44.10 -8.03
C HIS A 423 11.49 -44.71 -7.26
N LEU A 424 10.25 -44.22 -7.48
CA LEU A 424 9.06 -44.88 -6.93
C LEU A 424 8.86 -46.32 -7.49
N MET A 425 9.14 -46.52 -8.76
CA MET A 425 9.08 -47.87 -9.38
C MET A 425 10.13 -48.80 -8.79
N ASP A 426 11.33 -48.30 -8.51
CA ASP A 426 12.41 -49.07 -7.89
C ASP A 426 12.07 -49.44 -6.43
N ALA A 427 11.36 -48.55 -5.69
CA ALA A 427 10.90 -48.82 -4.33
C ALA A 427 9.82 -49.91 -4.25
N GLY A 428 9.00 -50.07 -5.31
CA GLY A 428 8.00 -51.13 -5.45
C GLY A 428 6.80 -51.05 -4.51
N THR A 429 6.79 -50.12 -3.54
CA THR A 429 5.68 -49.84 -2.62
C THR A 429 5.51 -48.34 -2.42
N TYR A 430 4.25 -47.94 -2.15
CA TYR A 430 3.93 -46.53 -1.90
C TYR A 430 3.00 -46.35 -0.69
N PRO A 431 3.19 -45.36 0.21
CA PRO A 431 4.38 -44.51 0.20
C PRO A 431 5.65 -45.28 0.62
N PRO A 432 6.85 -44.81 0.21
CA PRO A 432 8.11 -45.38 0.71
C PRO A 432 8.20 -45.31 2.23
N ALA A 433 8.77 -46.37 2.85
CA ALA A 433 8.76 -46.53 4.31
C ALA A 433 9.37 -45.37 5.11
N ASP A 434 10.35 -44.68 4.52
CA ASP A 434 11.12 -43.60 5.16
C ASP A 434 10.53 -42.21 4.90
N ILE A 435 9.38 -42.10 4.24
CA ILE A 435 8.68 -40.84 3.94
C ILE A 435 7.42 -40.78 4.83
N PRO A 436 7.17 -39.66 5.55
CA PRO A 436 5.95 -39.50 6.33
C PRO A 436 4.70 -39.72 5.48
N SER A 437 3.79 -40.54 5.94
CA SER A 437 2.57 -40.93 5.21
C SER A 437 1.33 -40.20 5.72
N GLN A 438 0.47 -39.80 4.81
CA GLN A 438 -0.85 -39.29 5.12
C GLN A 438 -1.73 -40.27 5.90
N ALA A 439 -1.56 -41.58 5.67
CA ALA A 439 -2.29 -42.61 6.40
C ALA A 439 -2.00 -42.63 7.91
N ASP A 440 -0.86 -42.09 8.31
CA ASP A 440 -0.45 -41.98 9.71
C ASP A 440 -0.81 -40.62 10.34
N PHE A 441 -1.31 -39.65 9.55
CA PHE A 441 -1.59 -38.29 9.99
C PHE A 441 -2.40 -38.22 11.28
N PHE A 442 -3.55 -38.90 11.31
CA PHE A 442 -4.45 -38.81 12.47
C PHE A 442 -3.76 -39.30 13.75
N TYR A 443 -3.03 -40.38 13.68
CA TYR A 443 -2.28 -40.90 14.82
C TYR A 443 -1.12 -39.96 15.22
N GLU A 444 -0.29 -39.56 14.25
CA GLU A 444 0.93 -38.81 14.54
C GLU A 444 0.66 -37.35 14.94
N LYS A 445 -0.39 -36.76 14.41
CA LYS A 445 -0.65 -35.33 14.58
C LYS A 445 -1.91 -35.00 15.37
N VAL A 446 -2.83 -35.98 15.53
CA VAL A 446 -4.08 -35.78 16.30
C VAL A 446 -4.05 -36.60 17.59
N GLU A 447 -4.01 -37.93 17.53
CA GLU A 447 -4.11 -38.79 18.70
C GLU A 447 -2.96 -38.56 19.71
N LYS A 448 -1.73 -38.37 19.22
CA LYS A 448 -0.57 -38.08 20.11
C LYS A 448 -0.66 -36.73 20.87
N GLU A 449 -1.49 -35.81 20.43
CA GLU A 449 -1.74 -34.57 21.16
C GLU A 449 -2.65 -34.76 22.40
N PHE A 450 -3.31 -35.93 22.52
CA PHE A 450 -4.21 -36.27 23.59
C PHE A 450 -3.70 -37.49 24.39
N PRO A 451 -2.56 -37.37 25.07
CA PRO A 451 -1.99 -38.51 25.83
C PRO A 451 -2.88 -38.95 27.00
N SER A 452 -3.80 -38.09 27.49
CA SER A 452 -4.85 -38.43 28.44
C SER A 452 -6.13 -37.66 28.17
N ALA A 453 -7.29 -38.26 28.38
CA ALA A 453 -8.60 -37.63 28.20
C ALA A 453 -8.88 -36.48 29.19
N GLU A 454 -8.05 -36.34 30.23
CA GLU A 454 -8.23 -35.36 31.36
C GLU A 454 -7.56 -34.01 31.07
N ASP A 455 -6.73 -33.86 30.01
CA ASP A 455 -5.90 -32.67 29.81
C ASP A 455 -6.65 -31.40 29.37
N GLY A 456 -7.96 -31.47 29.11
CA GLY A 456 -8.78 -30.32 28.67
C GLY A 456 -8.23 -29.60 27.43
N LYS A 457 -7.32 -30.22 26.70
CA LYS A 457 -6.72 -29.68 25.45
C LYS A 457 -7.72 -29.76 24.33
N ARG A 458 -7.66 -28.74 23.46
CA ARG A 458 -8.46 -28.69 22.24
C ARG A 458 -7.55 -28.49 21.03
N LEU A 459 -7.84 -29.25 19.97
CA LEU A 459 -7.11 -29.22 18.73
C LEU A 459 -8.05 -28.80 17.59
N GLY A 460 -7.59 -27.85 16.75
CA GLY A 460 -8.21 -27.56 15.47
C GLY A 460 -7.47 -28.27 14.34
N VAL A 461 -8.19 -28.81 13.37
CA VAL A 461 -7.62 -29.34 12.12
C VAL A 461 -8.37 -28.70 10.95
N ILE A 462 -7.65 -28.19 9.96
CA ILE A 462 -8.21 -27.67 8.73
C ILE A 462 -7.68 -28.54 7.58
N VAL A 463 -8.59 -29.20 6.87
CA VAL A 463 -8.26 -29.95 5.64
C VAL A 463 -8.63 -29.09 4.46
N SER A 464 -7.63 -28.57 3.75
CA SER A 464 -7.83 -27.75 2.55
C SER A 464 -7.63 -28.60 1.31
N ASP A 465 -8.72 -28.91 0.62
CA ASP A 465 -8.79 -29.72 -0.59
C ASP A 465 -7.85 -29.17 -1.67
N ALA A 466 -6.99 -30.04 -2.19
CA ALA A 466 -5.97 -29.75 -3.18
C ALA A 466 -4.90 -28.71 -2.79
N MET A 467 -4.63 -28.48 -1.51
CA MET A 467 -3.57 -27.55 -1.11
C MET A 467 -2.19 -28.17 -1.33
N ARG A 468 -1.44 -27.66 -2.32
CA ARG A 468 -0.05 -28.03 -2.60
C ARG A 468 0.86 -27.70 -1.41
N TYR A 469 1.97 -28.43 -1.29
CA TYR A 469 2.97 -28.15 -0.26
C TYR A 469 3.46 -26.69 -0.27
N GLU A 470 3.72 -26.11 -1.45
CA GLU A 470 4.21 -24.73 -1.57
C GLU A 470 3.20 -23.69 -1.05
N VAL A 471 1.88 -23.97 -1.18
CA VAL A 471 0.81 -23.09 -0.66
C VAL A 471 0.77 -23.14 0.87
N GLY A 472 0.91 -24.34 1.44
CA GLY A 472 1.00 -24.52 2.89
C GLY A 472 2.26 -23.89 3.48
N ALA A 473 3.40 -24.02 2.81
CA ALA A 473 4.66 -23.39 3.22
C ALA A 473 4.57 -21.86 3.17
N ASP A 474 3.90 -21.30 2.14
CA ASP A 474 3.65 -19.86 2.03
C ASP A 474 2.71 -19.36 3.14
N LEU A 475 1.63 -20.12 3.45
CA LEU A 475 0.76 -19.84 4.60
C LEU A 475 1.54 -19.77 5.90
N ALA A 476 2.39 -20.78 6.18
CA ALA A 476 3.21 -20.84 7.39
C ALA A 476 4.19 -19.65 7.47
N ALA A 477 4.87 -19.33 6.38
CA ALA A 477 5.81 -18.21 6.31
C ALA A 477 5.12 -16.86 6.56
N ARG A 478 3.95 -16.62 5.96
CA ARG A 478 3.17 -15.38 6.16
C ARG A 478 2.62 -15.24 7.58
N ILE A 479 2.26 -16.35 8.23
CA ILE A 479 1.85 -16.32 9.64
C ILE A 479 3.08 -16.06 10.53
N ALA A 480 4.18 -16.77 10.32
CA ALA A 480 5.39 -16.65 11.13
C ALA A 480 6.01 -15.23 11.03
N SER A 481 6.00 -14.61 9.85
CA SER A 481 6.45 -13.22 9.65
C SER A 481 5.48 -12.17 10.18
N GLY A 482 4.24 -12.55 10.52
CA GLY A 482 3.18 -11.63 10.93
C GLY A 482 2.52 -10.88 9.76
N ALA A 483 2.81 -11.24 8.51
CA ALA A 483 2.11 -10.71 7.32
C ALA A 483 0.62 -11.10 7.32
N LEU A 484 0.29 -12.27 7.90
CA LEU A 484 -1.08 -12.68 8.19
C LEU A 484 -1.31 -12.68 9.71
N SER A 485 -2.22 -11.82 10.17
CA SER A 485 -2.59 -11.73 11.58
C SER A 485 -3.74 -12.68 11.90
N LEU A 486 -3.57 -13.53 12.92
CA LEU A 486 -4.60 -14.43 13.44
C LEU A 486 -5.32 -13.85 14.68
N GLY A 487 -5.31 -12.54 14.88
CA GLY A 487 -5.88 -11.84 16.02
C GLY A 487 -4.82 -11.26 16.95
N ARG A 488 -5.17 -10.97 18.22
CA ARG A 488 -4.26 -10.31 19.19
C ARG A 488 -3.17 -11.22 19.76
N ALA A 489 -3.28 -12.54 19.62
CA ALA A 489 -2.30 -13.48 20.16
C ALA A 489 -1.11 -13.61 19.20
N ARG A 490 0.10 -13.64 19.75
CA ARG A 490 1.30 -13.97 18.98
C ARG A 490 1.28 -15.47 18.70
N VAL A 491 1.38 -15.83 17.41
CA VAL A 491 1.36 -17.22 16.95
C VAL A 491 2.62 -17.52 16.16
N GLY A 492 3.12 -18.74 16.29
CA GLY A 492 4.15 -19.31 15.43
C GLY A 492 3.51 -20.29 14.46
N ALA A 493 4.14 -20.51 13.32
CA ALA A 493 3.74 -21.50 12.34
C ALA A 493 4.97 -22.21 11.77
N ASP A 494 4.91 -23.54 11.67
CA ASP A 494 5.90 -24.39 11.04
C ASP A 494 5.20 -25.26 9.98
N CYS A 495 5.93 -25.63 8.92
CA CYS A 495 5.41 -26.48 7.86
C CYS A 495 6.29 -27.72 7.67
N GLU A 496 5.68 -28.88 7.88
CA GLU A 496 6.25 -30.19 7.52
C GLU A 496 5.59 -30.69 6.24
N ALA A 497 6.21 -31.71 5.62
CA ALA A 497 5.68 -32.40 4.44
C ALA A 497 5.32 -33.84 4.75
N MET A 498 4.28 -34.34 4.09
CA MET A 498 3.97 -35.79 4.03
C MET A 498 3.55 -36.19 2.62
N ALA A 499 3.71 -37.47 2.29
CA ALA A 499 3.19 -38.04 1.05
C ALA A 499 1.71 -38.39 1.22
N CYS A 500 0.85 -37.88 0.33
CA CYS A 500 -0.55 -38.31 0.28
C CYS A 500 -0.67 -39.72 -0.29
N MET A 501 -1.84 -40.32 -0.21
CA MET A 501 -2.10 -41.67 -0.81
C MET A 501 -2.13 -41.60 -2.34
N LEU A 502 -1.88 -42.73 -2.98
CA LEU A 502 -2.09 -42.93 -4.42
C LEU A 502 -3.27 -43.86 -4.70
N PRO A 503 -4.14 -43.53 -5.66
CA PRO A 503 -4.21 -42.30 -6.48
C PRO A 503 -4.46 -41.06 -5.64
N SER A 504 -3.84 -39.91 -6.00
CA SER A 504 -3.94 -38.65 -5.27
C SER A 504 -5.26 -37.93 -5.60
N TYR A 505 -6.40 -38.51 -5.20
CA TYR A 505 -7.73 -37.98 -5.40
C TYR A 505 -8.49 -37.79 -4.09
N THR A 506 -9.48 -36.90 -4.12
CA THR A 506 -10.16 -36.37 -2.92
C THR A 506 -10.69 -37.46 -1.98
N GLN A 507 -11.41 -38.49 -2.48
CA GLN A 507 -12.05 -39.49 -1.62
C GLN A 507 -11.02 -40.32 -0.84
N LEU A 508 -9.90 -40.69 -1.48
CA LEU A 508 -8.85 -41.47 -0.83
C LEU A 508 -8.03 -40.65 0.14
N GLY A 509 -7.62 -39.42 -0.26
CA GLY A 509 -6.89 -38.51 0.60
C GLY A 509 -7.69 -38.10 1.84
N MET A 510 -8.96 -37.77 1.67
CA MET A 510 -9.86 -37.48 2.80
C MET A 510 -10.03 -38.64 3.75
N ALA A 511 -10.14 -39.91 3.22
CA ALA A 511 -10.20 -41.11 4.04
C ALA A 511 -8.89 -41.38 4.75
N ALA A 512 -7.75 -41.13 4.13
CA ALA A 512 -6.42 -41.32 4.71
C ALA A 512 -6.22 -40.45 6.00
N LEU A 513 -6.74 -39.25 6.01
CA LEU A 513 -6.64 -38.30 7.13
C LEU A 513 -7.53 -38.65 8.35
N LEU A 514 -8.38 -39.69 8.26
CA LEU A 514 -9.23 -40.16 9.35
C LEU A 514 -8.51 -41.16 10.28
N PRO A 515 -9.08 -41.49 11.44
CA PRO A 515 -8.51 -42.47 12.38
C PRO A 515 -8.02 -43.74 11.72
N ARG A 516 -7.00 -44.38 12.30
CA ARG A 516 -6.37 -45.60 11.76
C ARG A 516 -7.37 -46.70 11.45
N GLY A 517 -7.17 -47.37 10.34
CA GLY A 517 -7.96 -48.48 9.86
C GLY A 517 -7.63 -48.86 8.43
N PRO A 518 -7.92 -50.13 8.03
CA PRO A 518 -7.69 -50.56 6.66
C PRO A 518 -8.59 -49.79 5.69
N MET A 519 -8.01 -49.35 4.54
CA MET A 519 -8.74 -48.66 3.49
C MET A 519 -9.04 -49.61 2.33
N THR A 520 -10.29 -49.61 1.87
CA THR A 520 -10.72 -50.32 0.68
C THR A 520 -11.38 -49.37 -0.29
N VAL A 521 -10.92 -49.36 -1.53
CA VAL A 521 -11.45 -48.53 -2.61
C VAL A 521 -12.47 -49.33 -3.41
N ASP A 522 -13.64 -48.77 -3.60
CA ASP A 522 -14.59 -49.23 -4.60
C ASP A 522 -14.11 -48.74 -5.99
N LEU A 523 -13.70 -49.73 -6.82
CA LEU A 523 -13.04 -49.42 -8.11
C LEU A 523 -13.99 -48.82 -9.14
N THR A 524 -15.31 -48.83 -8.89
CA THR A 524 -16.34 -48.32 -9.82
C THR A 524 -16.80 -46.93 -9.40
N THR A 525 -17.10 -46.78 -8.10
CA THR A 525 -17.64 -45.53 -7.56
C THR A 525 -16.58 -44.59 -6.99
N GLU A 526 -15.33 -45.07 -6.88
CA GLU A 526 -14.19 -44.36 -6.27
C GLU A 526 -14.37 -44.06 -4.77
N ASN A 527 -15.46 -44.50 -4.16
CA ASN A 527 -15.71 -44.36 -2.73
C ASN A 527 -14.75 -45.22 -1.90
N VAL A 528 -14.44 -44.75 -0.71
CA VAL A 528 -13.48 -45.41 0.19
C VAL A 528 -14.15 -45.79 1.49
N LEU A 529 -13.95 -47.06 1.87
CA LEU A 529 -14.29 -47.56 3.20
C LEU A 529 -13.04 -47.54 4.09
N LYS A 530 -13.13 -47.00 5.31
CA LYS A 530 -12.06 -47.07 6.31
C LYS A 530 -12.53 -47.78 7.56
N GLY A 531 -11.82 -48.86 7.92
CA GLY A 531 -12.26 -49.74 9.02
C GLY A 531 -13.66 -50.34 8.82
N GLY A 532 -14.13 -50.45 7.56
CA GLY A 532 -15.47 -50.88 7.21
C GLY A 532 -16.55 -49.78 7.22
N GLY A 533 -16.23 -48.58 7.66
CA GLY A 533 -17.13 -47.43 7.62
C GLY A 533 -16.98 -46.61 6.34
N ALA A 534 -18.09 -46.11 5.80
CA ALA A 534 -18.08 -45.18 4.67
C ALA A 534 -17.47 -43.84 5.05
N THR A 535 -16.73 -43.18 4.11
CA THR A 535 -16.03 -41.91 4.33
C THR A 535 -16.49 -40.80 3.38
N ASP A 536 -17.42 -41.10 2.50
CA ASP A 536 -18.03 -40.15 1.59
C ASP A 536 -18.90 -39.15 2.35
N GLY A 537 -18.67 -37.87 2.11
CA GLY A 537 -19.40 -36.75 2.71
C GLY A 537 -19.11 -36.54 4.21
N LEU A 538 -19.47 -35.36 4.69
CA LEU A 538 -19.14 -34.87 6.05
C LEU A 538 -19.78 -35.75 7.14
N ALA A 539 -21.03 -36.19 6.94
CA ALA A 539 -21.77 -36.96 7.93
C ALA A 539 -21.16 -38.35 8.20
N ASN A 540 -20.62 -39.02 7.19
CA ASN A 540 -19.98 -40.33 7.36
C ASN A 540 -18.59 -40.16 8.02
N ARG A 541 -17.81 -39.13 7.64
CA ARG A 541 -16.54 -38.78 8.29
C ARG A 541 -16.75 -38.44 9.76
N GLN A 542 -17.82 -37.71 10.11
CA GLN A 542 -18.19 -37.41 11.51
C GLN A 542 -18.34 -38.68 12.33
N LYS A 543 -19.06 -39.71 11.79
CA LYS A 543 -19.24 -41.01 12.49
C LYS A 543 -17.92 -41.75 12.72
N VAL A 544 -17.01 -41.73 11.74
CA VAL A 544 -15.71 -42.39 11.85
C VAL A 544 -14.83 -41.69 12.90
N VAL A 545 -14.81 -40.35 12.91
CA VAL A 545 -14.02 -39.58 13.87
C VAL A 545 -14.63 -39.65 15.26
N GLU A 546 -15.96 -39.56 15.39
CA GLU A 546 -16.69 -39.67 16.68
C GLU A 546 -16.46 -41.00 17.35
N ALA A 547 -16.37 -42.10 16.58
CA ALA A 547 -16.07 -43.43 17.13
C ALA A 547 -14.66 -43.52 17.76
N ALA A 548 -13.69 -42.79 17.23
CA ALA A 548 -12.31 -42.76 17.75
C ALA A 548 -12.11 -41.67 18.82
N MET A 549 -12.80 -40.53 18.67
CA MET A 549 -12.68 -39.35 19.54
C MET A 549 -14.08 -38.79 19.84
N PRO A 550 -14.74 -39.26 20.88
CA PRO A 550 -16.08 -38.80 21.25
C PRO A 550 -16.13 -37.28 21.53
N GLY A 551 -17.15 -36.64 21.01
CA GLY A 551 -17.32 -35.19 21.12
C GLY A 551 -16.58 -34.38 20.03
N ALA A 552 -15.88 -35.03 19.11
CA ALA A 552 -15.28 -34.33 17.94
C ALA A 552 -16.34 -33.71 17.03
N VAL A 553 -16.07 -32.55 16.47
CA VAL A 553 -16.99 -31.81 15.59
C VAL A 553 -16.35 -31.58 14.23
N LEU A 554 -17.05 -31.97 13.18
CA LEU A 554 -16.63 -31.76 11.79
C LEU A 554 -17.51 -30.68 11.14
N LEU A 555 -16.86 -29.70 10.47
CA LEU A 555 -17.50 -28.51 9.92
C LEU A 555 -17.16 -28.29 8.45
N GLN A 556 -18.05 -27.65 7.72
CA GLN A 556 -17.72 -27.09 6.41
C GLN A 556 -17.10 -25.69 6.60
N ALA A 557 -15.92 -25.46 6.07
CA ALA A 557 -15.21 -24.19 6.18
C ALA A 557 -16.00 -23.02 5.57
N SER A 558 -16.77 -23.23 4.49
CA SER A 558 -17.62 -22.20 3.89
C SER A 558 -18.63 -21.63 4.88
N LYS A 559 -19.25 -22.50 5.69
CA LYS A 559 -20.19 -22.05 6.74
C LYS A 559 -19.48 -21.28 7.85
N VAL A 560 -18.28 -21.70 8.24
CA VAL A 560 -17.48 -20.97 9.24
C VAL A 560 -17.11 -19.59 8.72
N LEU A 561 -16.83 -19.44 7.43
CA LEU A 561 -16.50 -18.15 6.80
C LEU A 561 -17.71 -17.22 6.65
N GLU A 562 -18.90 -17.77 6.41
CA GLU A 562 -20.16 -17.04 6.21
C GLU A 562 -20.82 -16.67 7.56
N ASP A 563 -21.00 -17.66 8.45
CA ASP A 563 -21.82 -17.56 9.66
C ASP A 563 -20.99 -17.41 10.94
N GLY A 564 -19.66 -17.58 10.85
CA GLY A 564 -18.77 -17.70 11.99
C GLY A 564 -18.69 -19.14 12.55
N LEU A 565 -17.77 -19.35 13.50
CA LEU A 565 -17.59 -20.65 14.16
C LEU A 565 -18.79 -20.93 15.07
N PRO A 566 -19.49 -22.09 14.93
CA PRO A 566 -20.51 -22.47 15.88
C PRO A 566 -19.91 -22.75 17.28
N PRO A 567 -20.75 -22.85 18.34
CA PRO A 567 -20.26 -23.24 19.66
C PRO A 567 -19.56 -24.60 19.62
N VAL A 568 -18.25 -24.60 19.96
CA VAL A 568 -17.38 -25.80 19.94
C VAL A 568 -16.55 -25.91 21.23
N GLU A 569 -16.96 -25.21 22.31
CA GLU A 569 -16.20 -25.08 23.55
C GLU A 569 -15.95 -26.43 24.26
N ASP A 570 -16.81 -27.40 24.04
CA ASP A 570 -16.71 -28.73 24.64
C ASP A 570 -16.05 -29.75 23.71
N ALA A 571 -15.78 -29.41 22.44
CA ALA A 571 -15.21 -30.32 21.48
C ALA A 571 -13.69 -30.49 21.68
N PRO A 572 -13.18 -31.72 21.92
CA PRO A 572 -11.73 -31.96 22.02
C PRO A 572 -11.04 -31.73 20.66
N LEU A 573 -11.72 -32.07 19.54
CA LEU A 573 -11.24 -31.91 18.19
C LEU A 573 -12.29 -31.22 17.33
N VAL A 574 -11.86 -30.19 16.62
CA VAL A 574 -12.68 -29.50 15.59
C VAL A 574 -11.98 -29.65 14.25
N MET A 575 -12.62 -30.31 13.28
CA MET A 575 -12.09 -30.46 11.93
C MET A 575 -12.92 -29.65 10.92
N ALA A 576 -12.29 -28.72 10.21
CA ALA A 576 -12.93 -27.91 9.16
C ALA A 576 -12.45 -28.35 7.78
N TYR A 577 -13.40 -28.64 6.88
CA TYR A 577 -13.12 -29.01 5.49
C TYR A 577 -13.29 -27.80 4.58
N HIS A 578 -12.21 -27.42 3.93
CA HIS A 578 -12.11 -26.24 3.06
C HIS A 578 -11.87 -26.69 1.61
N ASN A 579 -12.61 -26.15 0.64
CA ASN A 579 -12.56 -26.55 -0.77
C ASN A 579 -12.58 -25.33 -1.72
N ALA A 580 -11.68 -24.37 -1.56
CA ALA A 580 -11.63 -23.23 -2.47
C ALA A 580 -10.76 -23.50 -3.70
N ILE A 581 -9.70 -24.30 -3.56
CA ILE A 581 -8.75 -24.59 -4.63
C ILE A 581 -9.37 -25.58 -5.63
N ASP A 582 -9.72 -26.77 -5.14
CA ASP A 582 -10.26 -27.84 -5.97
C ASP A 582 -11.52 -27.42 -6.71
N LYS A 583 -12.46 -26.77 -6.03
CA LYS A 583 -13.70 -26.27 -6.62
C LYS A 583 -13.48 -25.35 -7.85
N ARG A 584 -12.41 -24.56 -7.87
CA ARG A 584 -12.07 -23.70 -9.02
C ARG A 584 -11.26 -24.46 -10.07
N GLY A 585 -10.38 -25.37 -9.64
CA GLY A 585 -9.54 -26.16 -10.52
C GLY A 585 -10.31 -27.14 -11.40
N ASP A 586 -11.26 -27.83 -10.83
CA ASP A 586 -11.99 -28.92 -11.51
C ASP A 586 -12.88 -28.47 -12.69
N SER A 587 -13.27 -27.21 -12.71
CA SER A 587 -14.10 -26.68 -13.79
C SER A 587 -13.24 -26.10 -14.92
N ARG A 588 -13.46 -26.55 -16.16
CA ARG A 588 -12.79 -26.00 -17.34
C ARG A 588 -12.90 -24.49 -17.47
N ASP A 589 -14.02 -23.91 -17.04
CA ASP A 589 -14.27 -22.48 -17.16
C ASP A 589 -13.47 -21.67 -16.12
N THR A 590 -13.10 -22.26 -14.98
CA THR A 590 -12.41 -21.61 -13.87
C THR A 590 -11.02 -22.17 -13.56
N GLU A 591 -10.57 -23.27 -14.24
CA GLU A 591 -9.23 -23.84 -13.99
C GLU A 591 -8.10 -22.82 -14.15
N GLY A 592 -8.30 -21.81 -15.01
CA GLY A 592 -7.38 -20.70 -15.15
C GLY A 592 -7.21 -19.86 -13.88
N GLU A 593 -8.15 -19.87 -12.94
CA GLU A 593 -8.12 -19.06 -11.71
C GLU A 593 -7.55 -19.82 -10.50
N VAL A 594 -7.05 -21.05 -10.68
CA VAL A 594 -6.61 -21.90 -9.56
C VAL A 594 -5.52 -21.25 -8.71
N PHE A 595 -4.59 -20.51 -9.30
CA PHE A 595 -3.56 -19.79 -8.53
C PHE A 595 -4.12 -18.61 -7.74
N ALA A 596 -5.17 -17.94 -8.23
CA ALA A 596 -5.90 -16.95 -7.43
C ALA A 596 -6.67 -17.65 -6.28
N ALA A 597 -7.22 -18.85 -6.53
CA ALA A 597 -7.85 -19.65 -5.49
C ALA A 597 -6.86 -20.07 -4.39
N CYS A 598 -5.58 -20.29 -4.71
CA CYS A 598 -4.55 -20.55 -3.71
C CYS A 598 -4.33 -19.34 -2.79
N GLU A 599 -4.30 -18.11 -3.32
CA GLU A 599 -4.19 -16.89 -2.50
C GLU A 599 -5.43 -16.68 -1.62
N ASP A 600 -6.62 -16.91 -2.17
CA ASP A 600 -7.86 -16.90 -1.39
C ASP A 600 -7.83 -17.94 -0.27
N ALA A 601 -7.36 -19.18 -0.59
CA ALA A 601 -7.26 -20.26 0.38
C ALA A 601 -6.32 -19.92 1.54
N ILE A 602 -5.14 -19.34 1.27
CA ILE A 602 -4.22 -18.85 2.31
C ILE A 602 -4.95 -17.89 3.27
N SER A 603 -5.67 -16.92 2.72
CA SER A 603 -6.40 -15.92 3.50
C SER A 603 -7.56 -16.52 4.30
N GLN A 604 -8.35 -17.42 3.68
CA GLN A 604 -9.50 -18.08 4.30
C GLN A 604 -9.08 -19.04 5.41
N VAL A 605 -8.06 -19.88 5.15
CA VAL A 605 -7.52 -20.83 6.12
C VAL A 605 -6.93 -20.09 7.33
N ALA A 606 -6.20 -18.99 7.11
CA ALA A 606 -5.70 -18.15 8.18
C ALA A 606 -6.84 -17.58 9.05
N LYS A 607 -7.94 -17.11 8.42
CA LYS A 607 -9.12 -16.64 9.15
C LYS A 607 -9.74 -17.75 10.01
N ILE A 608 -9.96 -18.94 9.45
CA ILE A 608 -10.51 -20.09 10.18
C ILE A 608 -9.59 -20.51 11.34
N ALA A 609 -8.27 -20.56 11.10
CA ALA A 609 -7.29 -20.86 12.14
C ALA A 609 -7.38 -19.84 13.29
N GLY A 610 -7.54 -18.57 13.00
CA GLY A 610 -7.75 -17.51 13.98
C GLY A 610 -9.04 -17.68 14.79
N GLU A 611 -10.14 -18.12 14.17
CA GLU A 611 -11.40 -18.46 14.85
C GLU A 611 -11.22 -19.64 15.83
N LEU A 612 -10.58 -20.73 15.36
CA LEU A 612 -10.31 -21.91 16.17
C LEU A 612 -9.42 -21.58 17.39
N LEU A 613 -8.37 -20.77 17.19
CA LEU A 613 -7.53 -20.31 18.28
C LEU A 613 -8.31 -19.44 19.29
N ARG A 614 -9.23 -18.58 18.81
CA ARG A 614 -10.10 -17.77 19.68
C ARG A 614 -11.09 -18.62 20.47
N ALA A 615 -11.63 -19.67 19.86
CA ALA A 615 -12.51 -20.64 20.51
C ALA A 615 -11.80 -21.54 21.54
N GLY A 616 -10.49 -21.37 21.74
CA GLY A 616 -9.70 -22.04 22.78
C GLY A 616 -8.91 -23.26 22.28
N CYS A 617 -8.81 -23.53 20.98
CA CYS A 617 -7.84 -24.49 20.47
C CYS A 617 -6.41 -24.01 20.81
N GLY A 618 -5.63 -24.86 21.47
CA GLY A 618 -4.23 -24.56 21.81
C GLY A 618 -3.31 -24.61 20.60
N LYS A 619 -3.68 -25.44 19.63
CA LYS A 619 -2.96 -25.71 18.39
C LYS A 619 -3.97 -25.86 17.25
N VAL A 620 -3.61 -25.40 16.06
CA VAL A 620 -4.34 -25.66 14.80
C VAL A 620 -3.38 -26.29 13.80
N ILE A 621 -3.80 -27.38 13.17
CA ILE A 621 -3.05 -28.06 12.12
C ILE A 621 -3.77 -27.86 10.81
N VAL A 622 -3.04 -27.44 9.76
CA VAL A 622 -3.58 -27.33 8.41
C VAL A 622 -2.91 -28.37 7.54
N THR A 623 -3.71 -29.13 6.79
CA THR A 623 -3.21 -30.14 5.85
C THR A 623 -4.09 -30.22 4.60
N ALA A 624 -3.74 -31.11 3.67
CA ALA A 624 -4.48 -31.36 2.45
C ALA A 624 -4.66 -32.86 2.21
N ASP A 625 -5.66 -33.21 1.44
CA ASP A 625 -5.92 -34.55 0.96
C ASP A 625 -5.02 -34.92 -0.22
N HIS A 626 -4.74 -33.98 -1.13
CA HIS A 626 -3.78 -34.10 -2.22
C HIS A 626 -3.32 -32.71 -2.66
N GLY A 627 -2.37 -32.66 -3.58
CA GLY A 627 -2.03 -31.47 -4.34
C GLY A 627 -2.53 -31.55 -5.78
N PHE A 628 -1.96 -30.77 -6.68
CA PHE A 628 -2.36 -30.75 -8.09
C PHE A 628 -1.20 -30.42 -9.02
N LEU A 629 -1.30 -30.86 -10.25
CA LEU A 629 -0.44 -30.46 -11.36
C LEU A 629 -1.13 -29.36 -12.16
N TYR A 630 -0.44 -28.26 -12.43
CA TYR A 630 -1.00 -27.13 -13.17
C TYR A 630 0.05 -26.50 -14.11
N GLN A 631 -0.40 -26.19 -15.32
CA GLN A 631 0.33 -25.42 -16.33
C GLN A 631 -0.57 -24.31 -16.86
N ASP A 632 -0.08 -23.06 -16.90
CA ASP A 632 -0.88 -21.91 -17.35
C ASP A 632 -1.12 -21.92 -18.87
N ARG A 633 -0.17 -22.50 -19.63
CA ARG A 633 -0.35 -22.77 -21.08
C ARG A 633 -1.39 -23.84 -21.33
N GLU A 634 -1.98 -23.79 -22.52
CA GLU A 634 -2.75 -24.93 -23.03
C GLU A 634 -1.86 -26.17 -23.10
N VAL A 635 -2.42 -27.30 -22.68
CA VAL A 635 -1.71 -28.57 -22.66
C VAL A 635 -1.55 -29.05 -24.11
N GLU A 636 -0.29 -29.23 -24.52
CA GLU A 636 0.03 -29.63 -25.87
C GLU A 636 -0.40 -31.10 -26.13
N GLU A 637 -0.69 -31.39 -27.39
CA GLU A 637 -1.25 -32.70 -27.81
C GLU A 637 -0.39 -33.90 -27.41
N PHE A 638 0.94 -33.75 -27.40
CA PHE A 638 1.88 -34.81 -26.98
C PHE A 638 1.85 -35.11 -25.47
N ASN A 639 1.25 -34.23 -24.66
CA ASN A 639 1.02 -34.45 -23.23
C ASN A 639 -0.28 -35.20 -22.94
N TYR A 640 -0.99 -35.65 -23.98
CA TYR A 640 -2.12 -36.55 -23.85
C TYR A 640 -1.77 -37.97 -24.31
N ALA A 641 -2.18 -38.95 -23.50
CA ALA A 641 -2.05 -40.36 -23.84
C ALA A 641 -3.41 -40.97 -24.10
N ALA A 642 -3.51 -41.75 -25.15
CA ALA A 642 -4.59 -42.69 -25.37
C ALA A 642 -4.10 -44.08 -24.97
N VAL A 643 -4.82 -44.73 -24.09
CA VAL A 643 -4.60 -46.16 -23.74
C VAL A 643 -5.68 -46.96 -24.37
N ASP A 644 -5.31 -47.84 -25.33
CA ASP A 644 -6.27 -48.61 -26.09
C ASP A 644 -7.12 -49.49 -25.16
N GLY A 645 -8.43 -49.45 -25.33
CA GLY A 645 -9.40 -50.21 -24.58
C GLY A 645 -9.74 -49.67 -23.17
N LEU A 646 -9.01 -48.66 -22.61
CA LEU A 646 -9.30 -48.16 -21.27
C LEU A 646 -10.68 -47.47 -21.20
N SER A 647 -10.99 -46.61 -22.16
CA SER A 647 -12.28 -45.90 -22.22
C SER A 647 -13.45 -46.86 -22.48
N ASP A 648 -13.21 -47.89 -23.29
CA ASP A 648 -14.22 -48.91 -23.59
C ASP A 648 -14.53 -49.77 -22.35
N LEU A 649 -13.50 -50.13 -21.58
CA LEU A 649 -13.63 -50.85 -20.32
C LEU A 649 -14.38 -50.03 -19.26
N ALA A 650 -14.07 -48.76 -19.11
CA ALA A 650 -14.72 -47.90 -18.14
C ALA A 650 -16.20 -47.63 -18.43
N HIS A 651 -16.64 -47.85 -19.68
CA HIS A 651 -18.04 -47.71 -20.09
C HIS A 651 -18.76 -49.03 -20.27
N ALA A 652 -18.08 -50.15 -20.14
CA ALA A 652 -18.67 -51.49 -20.33
C ALA A 652 -19.49 -51.92 -19.10
N PRO A 653 -20.75 -52.40 -19.29
CA PRO A 653 -21.57 -52.89 -18.17
C PRO A 653 -20.90 -54.04 -17.42
N GLY A 654 -20.81 -53.95 -16.12
CA GLY A 654 -20.28 -54.99 -15.24
C GLY A 654 -18.75 -55.05 -15.16
N GLN A 655 -18.05 -54.04 -15.65
CA GLN A 655 -16.62 -53.89 -15.47
C GLN A 655 -16.34 -52.94 -14.29
N ASP A 656 -15.42 -53.35 -13.43
CA ASP A 656 -15.00 -52.54 -12.26
C ASP A 656 -13.80 -51.69 -12.68
N VAL A 657 -13.99 -50.70 -13.56
CA VAL A 657 -12.94 -49.81 -14.06
C VAL A 657 -13.41 -48.38 -14.01
N SER A 658 -12.61 -47.53 -13.37
CA SER A 658 -12.76 -46.10 -13.45
C SER A 658 -11.43 -45.41 -13.81
N HIS A 659 -11.48 -44.22 -14.37
CA HIS A 659 -10.27 -43.39 -14.63
C HIS A 659 -10.53 -41.91 -14.62
N GLY A 660 -9.55 -41.18 -14.09
CA GLY A 660 -9.43 -39.73 -14.24
C GLY A 660 -8.41 -39.37 -15.32
N ARG A 661 -7.96 -38.13 -15.34
CA ARG A 661 -6.90 -37.68 -16.25
C ARG A 661 -5.50 -38.16 -15.84
N ARG A 662 -5.29 -38.50 -14.57
CA ARG A 662 -4.00 -38.81 -14.00
C ARG A 662 -3.94 -40.21 -13.36
N TYR A 663 -5.00 -40.98 -13.41
CA TYR A 663 -5.05 -42.35 -12.89
C TYR A 663 -6.09 -43.21 -13.64
N ALA A 664 -5.91 -44.49 -13.52
CA ALA A 664 -6.93 -45.50 -13.81
C ALA A 664 -6.91 -46.57 -12.73
N MET A 665 -8.07 -47.11 -12.37
CA MET A 665 -8.18 -48.20 -11.42
C MET A 665 -9.19 -49.25 -11.88
N GLY A 666 -8.98 -50.51 -11.53
CA GLY A 666 -9.85 -51.59 -11.91
C GLY A 666 -9.34 -52.95 -11.39
N THR A 667 -10.13 -53.98 -11.51
CA THR A 667 -9.66 -55.38 -11.24
C THR A 667 -8.69 -55.84 -12.32
N THR A 668 -8.84 -55.37 -13.54
CA THR A 668 -7.95 -55.60 -14.69
C THR A 668 -7.83 -54.33 -15.49
N LEU A 669 -6.58 -53.93 -15.82
CA LEU A 669 -6.29 -52.74 -16.62
C LEU A 669 -5.56 -53.12 -17.91
N PRO A 670 -5.72 -52.36 -19.02
CA PRO A 670 -4.96 -52.60 -20.23
C PRO A 670 -3.48 -52.31 -19.98
N LYS A 671 -2.59 -53.19 -20.45
CA LYS A 671 -1.15 -53.02 -20.38
C LYS A 671 -0.71 -51.92 -21.34
N SER A 672 0.11 -51.03 -20.87
CA SER A 672 0.65 -49.93 -21.68
C SER A 672 1.98 -49.47 -21.10
N ASP A 673 2.96 -49.21 -21.93
CA ASP A 673 4.31 -48.72 -21.53
C ASP A 673 4.28 -47.27 -21.01
N ILE A 674 3.20 -46.58 -21.27
CA ILE A 674 2.99 -45.20 -20.77
C ILE A 674 2.38 -45.16 -19.36
N LEU A 675 2.01 -46.32 -18.79
CA LEU A 675 1.47 -46.44 -17.45
C LEU A 675 2.45 -47.11 -16.49
N ILE A 676 2.44 -46.60 -15.26
CA ILE A 676 3.07 -47.22 -14.08
C ILE A 676 1.92 -47.90 -13.32
N GLU A 677 2.04 -49.19 -13.04
CA GLU A 677 0.96 -49.95 -12.42
C GLU A 677 1.35 -50.47 -11.04
N TYR A 678 0.44 -50.36 -10.08
CA TYR A 678 0.55 -50.88 -8.73
C TYR A 678 -0.68 -51.73 -8.39
N SER A 679 -0.49 -52.73 -7.53
CA SER A 679 -1.57 -53.46 -6.87
C SER A 679 -2.06 -52.71 -5.63
N SER A 680 -3.27 -53.07 -5.13
CA SER A 680 -3.76 -52.57 -3.85
C SER A 680 -2.75 -52.71 -2.72
N ALA A 681 -2.07 -53.85 -2.62
CA ALA A 681 -1.10 -54.17 -1.58
C ALA A 681 0.14 -53.27 -1.65
N GLU A 682 0.64 -52.96 -2.84
CA GLU A 682 1.77 -52.06 -3.06
C GLU A 682 1.43 -50.62 -2.70
N LEU A 683 0.15 -50.24 -2.73
CA LEU A 683 -0.35 -48.92 -2.31
C LEU A 683 -0.88 -48.91 -0.86
N SER A 684 -0.61 -49.96 -0.08
CA SER A 684 -1.10 -50.10 1.31
C SER A 684 -2.64 -50.07 1.41
N LEU A 685 -3.35 -50.53 0.38
CA LEU A 685 -4.80 -50.62 0.31
C LEU A 685 -5.27 -52.09 0.39
N ASN A 686 -6.47 -52.31 0.93
CA ASN A 686 -7.09 -53.61 0.95
C ASN A 686 -7.81 -53.88 -0.37
N GLY A 687 -7.92 -55.16 -0.72
CA GLY A 687 -8.61 -55.62 -1.92
C GLY A 687 -7.67 -56.14 -3.00
N ALA A 688 -8.22 -56.47 -4.16
CA ALA A 688 -7.47 -57.01 -5.29
C ALA A 688 -7.43 -56.07 -6.51
N GLY A 689 -7.51 -54.74 -6.27
CA GLY A 689 -7.48 -53.76 -7.34
C GLY A 689 -6.09 -53.53 -7.92
N ARG A 690 -6.09 -53.01 -9.15
CA ARG A 690 -4.92 -52.49 -9.87
C ARG A 690 -5.12 -51.01 -10.07
N PHE A 691 -4.03 -50.25 -9.93
CA PHE A 691 -4.01 -48.79 -10.07
C PHE A 691 -2.88 -48.43 -11.03
N ALA A 692 -3.19 -47.59 -11.99
CA ALA A 692 -2.23 -47.18 -13.02
C ALA A 692 -2.15 -45.68 -13.14
N PHE A 693 -0.95 -45.16 -13.37
CA PHE A 693 -0.63 -43.73 -13.45
C PHE A 693 0.11 -43.46 -14.75
N PRO A 694 -0.27 -42.44 -15.53
CA PRO A 694 0.52 -42.03 -16.69
C PRO A 694 1.92 -41.54 -16.28
N ARG A 695 2.91 -41.92 -17.09
CA ARG A 695 4.30 -41.48 -16.88
C ARG A 695 4.43 -39.97 -17.08
N GLY A 696 5.33 -39.36 -16.32
CA GLY A 696 5.61 -37.94 -16.37
C GLY A 696 4.38 -37.09 -16.05
N ILE A 697 4.25 -35.99 -16.72
CA ILE A 697 3.13 -35.05 -16.58
C ILE A 697 1.98 -35.33 -17.57
N THR A 698 1.98 -36.49 -18.25
CA THR A 698 0.99 -36.89 -19.27
C THR A 698 -0.41 -37.04 -18.67
N ARG A 699 -1.45 -36.66 -19.45
CA ARG A 699 -2.87 -36.80 -19.10
C ARG A 699 -3.53 -37.89 -19.93
N LEU A 700 -4.34 -38.71 -19.30
CA LEU A 700 -5.23 -39.60 -20.04
C LEU A 700 -6.33 -38.79 -20.74
N ARG A 701 -6.71 -39.21 -21.95
CA ARG A 701 -7.77 -38.50 -22.68
C ARG A 701 -9.12 -38.75 -22.01
N LEU A 702 -9.76 -37.67 -21.59
CA LEU A 702 -11.10 -37.66 -21.01
C LEU A 702 -11.94 -36.56 -21.67
N ARG A 703 -13.18 -36.84 -22.03
CA ARG A 703 -14.08 -35.89 -22.67
C ARG A 703 -14.67 -34.95 -21.63
N GLY A 704 -14.69 -33.62 -21.92
CA GLY A 704 -15.48 -32.65 -21.18
C GLY A 704 -14.87 -32.01 -19.96
N SER A 705 -13.74 -32.51 -19.39
CA SER A 705 -13.07 -31.89 -18.25
C SER A 705 -11.94 -30.92 -18.65
N GLY A 706 -11.53 -30.00 -17.76
CA GLY A 706 -10.33 -29.22 -17.89
C GLY A 706 -9.07 -30.08 -18.03
N ALA A 707 -7.96 -29.46 -18.42
CA ALA A 707 -6.71 -30.20 -18.64
C ALA A 707 -5.48 -29.52 -18.06
N ARG A 708 -5.58 -28.24 -17.75
CA ARG A 708 -4.49 -27.49 -17.12
C ARG A 708 -4.33 -27.87 -15.66
N TYR A 709 -5.45 -27.95 -14.94
CA TYR A 709 -5.54 -28.43 -13.57
C TYR A 709 -5.88 -29.92 -13.56
N VAL A 710 -5.05 -30.73 -12.96
CA VAL A 710 -5.27 -32.17 -12.80
C VAL A 710 -4.65 -32.68 -11.52
N HIS A 711 -5.26 -33.74 -10.95
CA HIS A 711 -4.77 -34.46 -9.80
C HIS A 711 -5.05 -35.94 -9.97
N GLY A 712 -4.57 -36.77 -9.06
CA GLY A 712 -4.74 -38.21 -9.09
C GLY A 712 -3.49 -38.99 -9.47
N GLY A 713 -2.47 -38.32 -10.00
CA GLY A 713 -1.21 -38.90 -10.46
C GLY A 713 -0.10 -38.94 -9.42
N ALA A 714 1.08 -39.31 -9.91
CA ALA A 714 2.27 -39.53 -9.10
C ALA A 714 3.36 -38.49 -9.39
N SER A 715 3.05 -37.21 -9.46
CA SER A 715 4.02 -36.12 -9.44
C SER A 715 4.20 -35.59 -8.01
N LEU A 716 5.33 -34.96 -7.70
CA LEU A 716 5.56 -34.38 -6.36
C LEU A 716 4.54 -33.26 -6.04
N GLN A 717 4.11 -32.50 -7.06
CA GLN A 717 3.08 -31.45 -6.92
C GLN A 717 1.71 -32.02 -6.55
N GLU A 718 1.40 -33.27 -6.96
CA GLU A 718 0.18 -33.99 -6.61
C GLU A 718 0.33 -34.71 -5.27
N ASN A 719 1.54 -35.23 -4.96
CA ASN A 719 1.76 -36.17 -3.87
C ASN A 719 2.28 -35.54 -2.56
N VAL A 720 3.00 -34.42 -2.61
CA VAL A 720 3.53 -33.81 -1.39
C VAL A 720 2.55 -32.76 -0.87
N VAL A 721 2.03 -33.02 0.33
CA VAL A 721 1.04 -32.16 0.98
C VAL A 721 1.61 -31.55 2.27
N PRO A 722 1.16 -30.34 2.65
CA PRO A 722 1.64 -29.68 3.85
C PRO A 722 1.05 -30.25 5.12
N VAL A 723 1.81 -30.12 6.22
CA VAL A 723 1.32 -30.22 7.58
C VAL A 723 1.78 -28.94 8.30
N VAL A 724 0.93 -27.92 8.27
CA VAL A 724 1.22 -26.64 8.92
C VAL A 724 0.73 -26.66 10.35
N THR A 725 1.63 -26.53 11.31
CA THR A 725 1.31 -26.44 12.74
C THR A 725 1.30 -24.97 13.17
N ILE A 726 0.14 -24.48 13.60
CA ILE A 726 -0.08 -23.11 14.09
C ILE A 726 -0.37 -23.19 15.59
N GLN A 727 0.42 -22.51 16.41
CA GLN A 727 0.24 -22.53 17.86
C GLN A 727 0.53 -21.17 18.49
N ARG A 728 -0.10 -20.90 19.63
CA ARG A 728 0.23 -19.73 20.43
C ARG A 728 1.67 -19.85 20.93
N VAL A 729 2.42 -18.79 20.75
CA VAL A 729 3.78 -18.71 21.31
C VAL A 729 3.68 -18.13 22.70
N ASP A 730 4.14 -18.91 23.70
CA ASP A 730 4.27 -18.41 25.07
C ASP A 730 5.25 -17.23 25.07
N SER A 731 4.90 -16.12 25.71
CA SER A 731 5.71 -14.91 25.73
C SER A 731 7.16 -15.12 26.22
N ARG A 732 7.41 -16.25 26.85
CA ARG A 732 8.75 -16.71 27.29
C ARG A 732 9.54 -17.50 26.25
N ARG A 733 8.92 -17.90 25.12
CA ARG A 733 9.52 -18.65 24.02
C ARG A 733 9.33 -17.97 22.66
N ALA A 734 8.83 -16.73 22.65
CA ALA A 734 8.64 -15.98 21.42
C ALA A 734 9.98 -15.79 20.70
N ALA A 735 10.00 -16.01 19.39
CA ALA A 735 11.11 -15.60 18.58
C ALA A 735 11.36 -14.09 18.84
N GLU A 736 12.56 -13.76 19.32
CA GLU A 736 12.96 -12.38 19.54
C GLU A 736 13.16 -11.71 18.18
N ARG A 737 12.81 -10.44 18.06
CA ARG A 737 13.22 -9.66 16.89
C ARG A 737 14.71 -9.40 17.00
N THR A 738 15.40 -9.41 15.87
CA THR A 738 16.81 -8.99 15.86
C THR A 738 16.92 -7.60 16.46
N GLY A 739 18.00 -7.32 17.17
CA GLY A 739 18.29 -5.98 17.70
C GLY A 739 18.94 -5.11 16.64
N VAL A 740 19.03 -3.80 16.91
CA VAL A 740 19.70 -2.83 16.05
C VAL A 740 20.66 -1.96 16.84
N GLN A 741 21.79 -1.62 16.23
CA GLN A 741 22.74 -0.62 16.73
C GLN A 741 23.17 0.29 15.58
N GLY A 742 23.41 1.58 15.90
CA GLY A 742 23.96 2.54 14.96
C GLY A 742 25.46 2.77 15.22
N PHE A 743 26.26 2.80 14.16
CA PHE A 743 27.67 3.17 14.21
C PHE A 743 27.90 4.37 13.29
N LEU A 744 28.10 5.56 13.88
CA LEU A 744 28.40 6.76 13.12
C LEU A 744 29.72 6.61 12.37
N THR A 745 29.73 6.92 11.09
CA THR A 745 30.95 6.95 10.30
C THR A 745 31.59 8.36 10.43
N GLY A 746 32.57 8.50 11.33
CA GLY A 746 33.25 9.77 11.57
C GLY A 746 33.06 10.33 12.97
N ARG A 747 33.28 11.65 13.12
CA ARG A 747 33.11 12.36 14.41
C ARG A 747 31.62 12.62 14.68
N PRO A 748 31.19 12.69 15.95
CA PRO A 748 29.79 13.00 16.30
C PRO A 748 29.48 14.50 16.10
N SER A 749 29.70 14.97 14.88
CA SER A 749 29.54 16.37 14.49
C SER A 749 29.09 16.45 13.02
N ILE A 750 28.12 17.34 12.77
CA ILE A 750 27.65 17.68 11.44
C ILE A 750 28.49 18.83 10.91
N THR A 751 29.34 18.54 9.91
CA THR A 751 30.22 19.53 9.28
C THR A 751 29.91 19.76 7.80
N GLY A 752 29.03 18.98 7.21
CA GLY A 752 28.66 19.01 5.80
C GLY A 752 27.16 18.84 5.57
N SER A 753 26.79 18.55 4.35
CA SER A 753 25.40 18.34 3.92
C SER A 753 24.89 16.89 4.13
N THR A 754 25.72 16.00 4.65
CA THR A 754 25.34 14.59 4.86
C THR A 754 25.83 14.05 6.19
N VAL A 755 25.05 13.13 6.76
CA VAL A 755 25.43 12.31 7.92
C VAL A 755 25.35 10.85 7.50
N THR A 756 26.43 10.09 7.69
CA THR A 756 26.47 8.66 7.32
C THR A 756 26.67 7.81 8.57
N LEU A 757 25.85 6.77 8.69
CA LEU A 757 25.97 5.76 9.73
C LEU A 757 25.83 4.35 9.15
N ASP A 758 26.45 3.38 9.80
CA ASP A 758 26.22 1.96 9.56
C ASP A 758 25.16 1.46 10.56
N VAL A 759 24.01 1.02 10.06
CA VAL A 759 22.95 0.38 10.83
C VAL A 759 23.28 -1.11 10.91
N TYR A 760 23.53 -1.60 12.12
CA TYR A 760 23.95 -2.96 12.37
C TYR A 760 22.81 -3.80 12.94
N GLN A 761 22.47 -4.87 12.26
CA GLN A 761 21.60 -5.93 12.74
C GLN A 761 22.38 -6.81 13.71
N THR A 762 22.01 -6.86 15.00
CA THR A 762 22.82 -7.52 16.04
C THR A 762 22.87 -9.03 15.90
N GLU A 763 21.77 -9.65 15.49
CA GLU A 763 21.64 -11.10 15.35
C GLU A 763 21.17 -11.51 13.96
N PRO A 764 21.70 -12.61 13.39
CA PRO A 764 21.22 -13.12 12.11
C PRO A 764 19.77 -13.62 12.26
N CYS A 765 18.94 -13.30 11.29
CA CYS A 765 17.58 -13.85 11.23
C CYS A 765 17.61 -15.37 11.08
N SER A 766 16.70 -16.04 11.77
CA SER A 766 16.59 -17.49 11.84
C SER A 766 15.16 -17.89 12.20
N THR A 767 14.87 -19.16 12.37
CA THR A 767 13.58 -19.63 12.91
C THR A 767 13.26 -19.09 14.30
N LYS A 768 14.25 -18.56 15.04
CA LYS A 768 14.12 -17.99 16.39
C LYS A 768 14.31 -16.48 16.45
N VAL A 769 14.87 -15.87 15.42
CA VAL A 769 15.13 -14.43 15.34
C VAL A 769 14.44 -13.88 14.09
N THR A 770 13.43 -13.04 14.29
CA THR A 770 12.64 -12.46 13.18
C THR A 770 13.19 -11.12 12.73
N PRO A 771 12.94 -10.72 11.46
CA PRO A 771 13.30 -9.41 10.94
C PRO A 771 12.75 -8.24 11.76
N LEU A 772 13.46 -7.10 11.71
CA LEU A 772 13.09 -5.87 12.37
C LEU A 772 13.02 -4.73 11.34
N THR A 773 11.86 -4.07 11.24
CA THR A 773 11.74 -2.82 10.48
C THR A 773 12.17 -1.66 11.35
N VAL A 774 13.12 -0.85 10.86
CA VAL A 774 13.61 0.35 11.54
C VAL A 774 13.52 1.56 10.65
N ARG A 775 13.44 2.74 11.27
CA ARG A 775 13.45 4.03 10.62
C ARG A 775 14.60 4.85 11.16
N VAL A 776 15.37 5.47 10.28
CA VAL A 776 16.55 6.28 10.60
C VAL A 776 16.28 7.71 10.19
N GLY A 777 16.48 8.66 11.11
CA GLY A 777 16.28 10.08 10.87
C GLY A 777 17.15 10.96 11.76
N LEU A 778 17.22 12.24 11.40
CA LEU A 778 17.93 13.27 12.16
C LEU A 778 16.91 14.29 12.67
N TYR A 779 16.89 14.56 13.97
CA TYR A 779 15.85 15.35 14.62
C TYR A 779 16.41 16.48 15.47
N ASP A 780 15.59 17.48 15.73
CA ASP A 780 15.86 18.53 16.68
C ASP A 780 15.84 17.95 18.11
N PRO A 781 16.88 18.22 18.94
CA PRO A 781 16.92 17.73 20.32
C PRO A 781 15.82 18.31 21.22
N ASP A 782 15.28 19.48 20.89
CA ASP A 782 14.27 20.19 21.68
C ASP A 782 12.85 19.94 21.14
N ASP A 783 12.71 19.49 19.87
CA ASP A 783 11.45 19.08 19.24
C ASP A 783 11.63 17.77 18.49
N ALA A 784 11.28 16.67 19.13
CA ALA A 784 11.41 15.31 18.59
C ALA A 784 10.57 15.04 17.32
N SER A 785 9.64 15.93 16.94
CA SER A 785 8.84 15.88 15.72
C SER A 785 9.48 16.65 14.55
N ARG A 786 10.41 17.54 14.82
CA ARG A 786 11.12 18.35 13.82
C ARG A 786 12.25 17.54 13.19
N LEU A 787 12.08 17.21 11.90
CA LEU A 787 13.07 16.48 11.12
C LEU A 787 14.13 17.47 10.57
N LEU A 788 15.40 17.14 10.77
CA LEU A 788 16.57 17.91 10.30
C LEU A 788 17.31 17.25 9.13
N CYS A 789 16.72 16.22 8.52
CA CYS A 789 17.17 15.62 7.27
C CYS A 789 16.04 15.64 6.24
N ALA A 790 16.41 15.52 4.97
CA ALA A 790 15.47 15.64 3.86
C ALA A 790 14.32 14.61 3.96
N GLU A 791 14.65 13.38 4.41
CA GLU A 791 13.70 12.29 4.63
C GLU A 791 14.23 11.28 5.66
N GLU A 792 13.32 10.57 6.31
CA GLU A 792 13.65 9.39 7.11
C GLU A 792 13.92 8.19 6.20
N ARG A 793 14.90 7.35 6.55
CA ARG A 793 15.18 6.09 5.84
C ARG A 793 14.58 4.91 6.57
N THR A 794 13.69 4.17 5.92
CA THR A 794 13.14 2.92 6.45
C THR A 794 13.94 1.74 5.92
N LEU A 795 14.34 0.83 6.82
CA LEU A 795 15.12 -0.37 6.51
C LEU A 795 14.44 -1.59 7.11
N GLU A 796 14.55 -2.73 6.43
CA GLU A 796 14.21 -4.03 6.97
C GLU A 796 15.49 -4.81 7.27
N LEU A 797 15.74 -5.09 8.54
CA LEU A 797 16.89 -5.85 9.01
C LEU A 797 16.54 -7.35 8.99
N ALA A 798 16.75 -7.99 7.85
CA ALA A 798 16.34 -9.38 7.58
C ALA A 798 17.51 -10.30 7.23
N SER A 799 18.77 -9.85 7.41
CA SER A 799 19.96 -10.64 7.07
C SER A 799 20.05 -11.92 7.89
N THR A 800 20.28 -13.04 7.21
CA THR A 800 20.57 -14.37 7.81
C THR A 800 22.07 -14.65 7.90
N ALA A 801 22.92 -13.73 7.44
CA ALA A 801 24.37 -13.89 7.40
C ALA A 801 24.97 -14.02 8.80
N GLN A 802 25.89 -14.96 8.98
CA GLN A 802 26.61 -15.15 10.23
C GLN A 802 27.68 -14.08 10.45
N SER A 803 28.23 -13.55 9.36
CA SER A 803 29.22 -12.47 9.39
C SER A 803 28.59 -11.16 9.87
N SER A 804 29.21 -10.50 10.85
CA SER A 804 28.75 -9.19 11.36
C SER A 804 28.87 -8.09 10.29
N GLU A 805 29.82 -8.18 9.37
CA GLU A 805 30.01 -7.22 8.30
C GLU A 805 28.87 -7.26 7.27
N GLU A 806 28.37 -8.46 6.95
CA GLU A 806 27.24 -8.66 6.01
C GLU A 806 25.87 -8.26 6.61
N ARG A 807 25.83 -7.96 7.92
CA ARG A 807 24.65 -7.48 8.63
C ARG A 807 24.67 -5.97 8.88
N LYS A 808 25.63 -5.24 8.30
CA LYS A 808 25.69 -3.78 8.33
C LYS A 808 25.07 -3.20 7.07
N THR A 809 24.21 -2.23 7.25
CA THR A 809 23.60 -1.45 6.15
C THR A 809 24.03 0.00 6.31
N ARG A 810 24.73 0.54 5.31
CA ARG A 810 25.13 1.93 5.30
C ARG A 810 24.00 2.85 4.91
N VAL A 811 23.72 3.85 5.74
CA VAL A 811 22.70 4.87 5.53
C VAL A 811 23.35 6.23 5.49
N THR A 812 23.03 7.01 4.46
CA THR A 812 23.42 8.41 4.34
C THR A 812 22.15 9.27 4.38
N LEU A 813 22.10 10.18 5.34
CA LEU A 813 21.03 11.18 5.49
C LEU A 813 21.49 12.51 4.93
N HIS A 814 20.69 13.15 4.10
CA HIS A 814 20.92 14.51 3.62
C HIS A 814 20.38 15.49 4.64
N VAL A 815 21.27 16.32 5.18
CA VAL A 815 20.95 17.30 6.22
C VAL A 815 20.30 18.52 5.58
N THR A 816 19.21 19.01 6.17
CA THR A 816 18.52 20.25 5.72
C THR A 816 19.19 21.48 6.34
N ASP A 817 18.94 22.64 5.75
CA ASP A 817 19.47 23.91 6.29
C ASP A 817 18.87 24.27 7.66
N ASP A 818 17.75 23.67 8.05
CA ASP A 818 17.15 23.83 9.37
C ASP A 818 18.08 23.38 10.52
N VAL A 819 19.09 22.56 10.20
CA VAL A 819 20.10 22.14 11.20
C VAL A 819 20.94 23.31 11.67
N ASP A 820 21.12 24.34 10.84
CA ASP A 820 21.97 25.51 11.17
C ASP A 820 21.35 26.41 12.26
N ASP A 821 20.05 26.28 12.50
CA ASP A 821 19.34 26.89 13.62
C ASP A 821 19.53 26.14 14.95
N CYS A 822 20.17 24.97 14.93
CA CYS A 822 20.33 24.10 16.08
C CYS A 822 21.81 24.00 16.50
N ALA A 823 22.08 24.05 17.80
CA ALA A 823 23.43 23.80 18.34
C ALA A 823 23.82 22.31 18.27
N ALA A 824 22.82 21.43 18.19
CA ALA A 824 23.00 19.99 18.12
C ALA A 824 21.80 19.36 17.38
N ALA A 825 21.98 18.12 16.91
CA ALA A 825 20.92 17.28 16.35
C ALA A 825 20.97 15.89 16.97
N VAL A 826 19.85 15.15 16.94
CA VAL A 826 19.75 13.77 17.41
C VAL A 826 19.57 12.85 16.21
N LEU A 827 20.59 12.03 15.95
CA LEU A 827 20.51 10.93 15.02
C LEU A 827 19.80 9.77 15.73
N ARG A 828 18.68 9.30 15.18
CA ARG A 828 17.80 8.31 15.83
C ARG A 828 17.54 7.14 14.91
N ILE A 829 17.58 5.93 15.48
CA ILE A 829 17.03 4.72 14.87
C ILE A 829 15.81 4.34 15.71
N SER A 830 14.63 4.30 15.08
CA SER A 830 13.38 3.91 15.70
C SER A 830 12.93 2.57 15.16
N ARG A 831 12.47 1.67 16.04
CA ARG A 831 11.91 0.37 15.63
C ARG A 831 10.40 0.44 15.47
N ARG A 832 9.88 -0.31 14.52
CA ARG A 832 8.44 -0.44 14.31
C ARG A 832 7.77 -1.19 15.46
N VAL A 833 6.69 -0.61 16.02
CA VAL A 833 5.91 -1.23 17.10
C VAL A 833 4.90 -2.22 16.50
N GLY A 834 5.17 -3.50 16.62
CA GLY A 834 4.31 -4.55 16.06
C GLY A 834 4.14 -4.41 14.55
N ASN A 835 2.89 -4.44 14.08
CA ASN A 835 2.49 -4.20 12.70
C ASN A 835 1.78 -2.84 12.54
N THR A 836 2.03 -1.91 13.46
CA THR A 836 1.47 -0.55 13.42
C THR A 836 2.38 0.38 12.62
N ASN A 837 1.91 1.59 12.33
CA ASN A 837 2.73 2.65 11.76
C ASN A 837 3.44 3.49 12.84
N GLN A 838 3.47 3.01 14.10
CA GLN A 838 4.19 3.65 15.19
C GLN A 838 5.62 3.13 15.28
N PHE A 839 6.54 4.03 15.59
CA PHE A 839 7.95 3.74 15.76
C PHE A 839 8.41 4.26 17.11
N ASP A 840 9.09 3.43 17.89
CA ASP A 840 9.71 3.77 19.17
C ASP A 840 11.21 3.93 18.99
N ALA A 841 11.80 4.94 19.63
CA ALA A 841 13.25 5.14 19.61
C ALA A 841 13.96 3.93 20.24
N GLU A 842 14.95 3.35 19.53
CA GLU A 842 15.73 2.19 19.96
C GLU A 842 17.20 2.54 20.17
N TRP A 843 17.71 3.47 19.36
CA TRP A 843 19.09 3.97 19.46
C TRP A 843 19.15 5.44 19.10
N GLU A 844 19.91 6.23 19.85
CA GLU A 844 20.10 7.66 19.63
C GLU A 844 21.55 8.07 19.83
N GLN A 845 21.99 9.04 19.01
CA GLN A 845 23.29 9.66 19.11
C GLN A 845 23.14 11.17 18.91
N ARG A 846 23.58 11.96 19.91
CA ARG A 846 23.63 13.40 19.79
C ARG A 846 24.86 13.82 18.97
N LEU A 847 24.65 14.71 18.00
CA LEU A 847 25.65 15.28 17.11
C LEU A 847 25.76 16.79 17.36
N SER A 848 26.95 17.35 17.45
CA SER A 848 27.14 18.81 17.45
C SER A 848 27.01 19.33 16.02
N VAL A 849 26.42 20.50 15.85
CA VAL A 849 26.33 21.17 14.55
C VAL A 849 27.51 22.16 14.44
N ASN A 850 28.42 21.94 13.49
CA ASN A 850 29.60 22.72 13.23
C ASN A 850 29.77 22.94 11.71
N ARG A 851 28.69 23.35 11.03
CA ARG A 851 28.77 23.77 9.62
C ARG A 851 29.39 25.17 9.57
N ALA A 852 30.59 25.26 8.98
CA ALA A 852 31.21 26.56 8.74
C ALA A 852 30.44 27.25 7.60
N PHE A 853 29.73 28.36 7.90
CA PHE A 853 29.26 29.29 6.89
C PHE A 853 30.50 29.96 6.26
N GLY A 854 30.82 29.52 5.04
CA GLY A 854 31.77 30.26 4.22
C GLY A 854 31.14 31.53 3.65
N ASN A 855 30.98 32.56 4.46
CA ASN A 855 30.84 33.95 4.03
C ASN A 855 32.11 34.68 4.40
N ASP A 856 33.23 34.40 3.70
CA ASP A 856 34.39 35.23 3.60
C ASP A 856 34.93 35.18 2.17
N PHE A 857 34.28 35.92 1.29
CA PHE A 857 34.89 36.46 0.07
C PHE A 857 34.58 37.94 -0.01
N ASP A 858 35.18 38.72 0.89
CA ASP A 858 35.62 40.07 0.61
C ASP A 858 37.07 39.96 0.08
N PHE A 859 37.20 40.08 -1.27
CA PHE A 859 38.32 40.69 -1.96
C PHE A 859 37.92 41.01 -3.39
#